data_323d92836e9d624274cb0b86f4fcb57d
#
_entry.id   323d92836e9d624274cb0b86f4fcb57d
#
_cell.length_a   1.000
_cell.length_b   1.000
_cell.length_c   1.000
_cell.angle_alpha   90.00
_cell.angle_beta   90.00
_cell.angle_gamma   90.00
#
_symmetry.space_group_name_H-M   'P 1'
#
loop_
_entity.id
_entity.type
_entity.pdbx_description
1 polymer ?
#
loop_
_entity_poly.entity_id
_entity_poly.type
_entity_poly.pdbx_seq_one_letter_code
_entity_poly.pdbx_strand_id
1 'polypeptide(L)'
;MNTIPLILATDRECLEAWRRRPGAENLRLLVGRYGALVYSSAYRRTGSVELAVEVTRAVFLVLVRRIRRVRKKTVLAGWLFHVTAVACRKLTRKPRRQWFGRKPKSAVPADAPPWARLAPELDAALERLSSAQREAVLLRVLLGDDAASAARILRANERRVAKRVERGLKKLARLLRKRGVTQNADAETLAQICSVEGCAAPMPEGLAAVILASIDQGLGRSPTFPLARRTLFALAWARWRKVVIGVPCFFLLLAALAGTAWYVDSLTGHSRLLASFLIWSSKNEAKNAPGLAQPARPWPAAASAPRGTAAGVRSVQEIYQTTNIWPIHLQFTRPQWEAMEPKRIAPLPHFLQPDGTALLRNPAASRSGLAGVLGFDFPWTTGRLEFGDVAFTNVAVRVKGNGTYLGSLYGDKRAYKVDLNKFAKGQKFGGADVLAFNNLINDQSCLSDALAYEFFRNAGVPASRTAYAYLSTGVEGRWERKPLGLYAMVEPVNTDFTLKRFGSKQTPVFKPVTGELFKHLGDEWPAYEAIYDLKTQATAKQRRRVIEFARLVTLAGDAEFARRLGEFLDLEKFARYLACEVLLSNYDSFLSNGQNFYIYLDPGSNKFGFIPWDLDLAWGGFFLLGTARERERASIWHPWVGEHRLLERVMAQEEFRKIYRAQLEDLLARQFVPGRLSQRIDQVAGAIRGAVAAESDFRLGKFECAVSGTRPELSTGEVTHGPNRPAHQLKRFIEARAVSVRQQLDGKSEGIILERKRRN
;
A
#
# COMPACT_ATOMS: atom_id res chain seq x y z
N MET A 1 -14.04 -9.93 -48.27
CA MET A 1 -12.75 -9.26 -48.29
C MET A 1 -12.94 -7.84 -48.80
N ASN A 2 -13.24 -6.90 -47.93
CA ASN A 2 -13.35 -5.48 -48.32
C ASN A 2 -12.11 -4.76 -47.78
N THR A 3 -11.09 -4.67 -48.60
CA THR A 3 -9.95 -3.77 -48.46
C THR A 3 -10.43 -2.34 -48.72
N ILE A 4 -10.57 -1.53 -47.68
CA ILE A 4 -10.84 -0.09 -47.78
C ILE A 4 -9.64 0.53 -48.50
N PRO A 5 -9.84 1.38 -49.55
CA PRO A 5 -8.75 2.03 -50.25
C PRO A 5 -7.93 2.88 -49.25
N LEU A 6 -6.61 2.68 -49.26
CA LEU A 6 -5.64 3.19 -48.27
C LEU A 6 -5.52 4.74 -48.20
N ILE A 7 -6.20 5.52 -49.03
CA ILE A 7 -5.91 6.96 -49.23
C ILE A 7 -6.81 7.91 -48.43
N LEU A 8 -7.91 7.46 -47.82
CA LEU A 8 -8.90 8.34 -47.19
C LEU A 8 -9.35 7.97 -45.75
N ALA A 9 -8.72 7.02 -45.11
CA ALA A 9 -9.11 6.63 -43.77
C ALA A 9 -8.78 7.71 -42.72
N THR A 10 -9.76 8.15 -41.96
CA THR A 10 -9.55 9.10 -40.87
C THR A 10 -8.85 8.43 -39.68
N ASP A 11 -8.15 9.22 -38.85
CA ASP A 11 -7.55 8.74 -37.57
C ASP A 11 -8.51 7.87 -36.76
N ARG A 12 -9.79 8.25 -36.78
CA ARG A 12 -10.84 7.55 -36.05
C ARG A 12 -11.11 6.17 -36.61
N GLU A 13 -11.19 6.04 -37.92
CA GLU A 13 -11.44 4.76 -38.60
C GLU A 13 -10.26 3.81 -38.35
N CYS A 14 -9.01 4.30 -38.40
CA CYS A 14 -7.83 3.53 -38.06
C CYS A 14 -7.86 3.04 -36.59
N LEU A 15 -8.25 3.91 -35.64
CA LEU A 15 -8.37 3.55 -34.24
C LEU A 15 -9.53 2.57 -33.99
N GLU A 16 -10.65 2.72 -34.70
CA GLU A 16 -11.81 1.81 -34.60
C GLU A 16 -11.50 0.45 -35.24
N ALA A 17 -10.80 0.41 -36.40
CA ALA A 17 -10.34 -0.82 -37.04
C ALA A 17 -9.43 -1.62 -36.07
N TRP A 18 -8.47 -0.95 -35.44
CA TRP A 18 -7.61 -1.62 -34.44
C TRP A 18 -8.40 -2.12 -33.21
N ARG A 19 -9.42 -1.39 -32.75
CA ARG A 19 -10.27 -1.83 -31.61
C ARG A 19 -11.05 -3.10 -31.94
N ARG A 20 -11.47 -3.27 -33.20
CA ARG A 20 -12.19 -4.46 -33.67
C ARG A 20 -11.25 -5.64 -33.84
N ARG A 21 -10.08 -5.42 -34.48
CA ARG A 21 -9.07 -6.44 -34.76
C ARG A 21 -7.67 -5.87 -34.50
N PRO A 22 -7.09 -6.11 -33.30
CA PRO A 22 -5.75 -5.66 -32.98
C PRO A 22 -4.72 -6.28 -33.94
N GLY A 23 -3.83 -5.45 -34.50
CA GLY A 23 -2.74 -5.85 -35.39
C GLY A 23 -2.02 -4.62 -35.93
N ALA A 24 -0.72 -4.75 -36.20
CA ALA A 24 0.14 -3.63 -36.65
C ALA A 24 -0.36 -2.98 -37.93
N GLU A 25 -0.95 -3.76 -38.84
CA GLU A 25 -1.45 -3.29 -40.11
C GLU A 25 -2.51 -2.18 -39.96
N ASN A 26 -3.40 -2.28 -38.96
CA ASN A 26 -4.40 -1.26 -38.69
C ASN A 26 -3.82 0.05 -38.11
N LEU A 27 -2.53 0.06 -37.78
CA LEU A 27 -1.80 1.24 -37.31
C LEU A 27 -0.79 1.77 -38.31
N ARG A 28 -0.55 1.07 -39.42
CA ARG A 28 0.40 1.45 -40.48
C ARG A 28 0.16 2.89 -40.97
N LEU A 29 -1.09 3.25 -41.21
CA LEU A 29 -1.48 4.60 -41.63
C LEU A 29 -1.19 5.67 -40.59
N LEU A 30 -1.44 5.36 -39.29
CA LEU A 30 -1.15 6.30 -38.21
C LEU A 30 0.36 6.46 -37.98
N VAL A 31 1.13 5.38 -38.10
CA VAL A 31 2.60 5.45 -38.04
C VAL A 31 3.17 6.24 -39.21
N GLY A 32 2.68 6.03 -40.42
CA GLY A 32 3.06 6.80 -41.60
C GLY A 32 2.74 8.29 -41.49
N ARG A 33 1.54 8.62 -41.02
CA ARG A 33 1.08 10.02 -40.90
C ARG A 33 1.78 10.80 -39.77
N TYR A 34 2.00 10.18 -38.64
CA TYR A 34 2.47 10.88 -37.42
C TYR A 34 3.92 10.55 -37.06
N GLY A 35 4.55 9.59 -37.71
CA GLY A 35 5.90 9.13 -37.38
C GLY A 35 6.93 10.26 -37.46
N ALA A 36 6.90 11.03 -38.57
CA ALA A 36 7.80 12.17 -38.76
C ALA A 36 7.61 13.26 -37.67
N LEU A 37 6.38 13.59 -37.34
CA LEU A 37 6.07 14.56 -36.26
C LEU A 37 6.64 14.11 -34.88
N VAL A 38 6.43 12.84 -34.55
CA VAL A 38 6.89 12.27 -33.28
C VAL A 38 8.42 12.19 -33.25
N TYR A 39 9.04 11.69 -34.32
CA TYR A 39 10.48 11.56 -34.43
C TYR A 39 11.19 12.91 -34.41
N SER A 40 10.76 13.88 -35.24
CA SER A 40 11.36 15.22 -35.30
C SER A 40 11.24 15.95 -33.96
N SER A 41 10.08 15.84 -33.28
CA SER A 41 9.92 16.39 -31.92
C SER A 41 10.83 15.69 -30.89
N ALA A 42 10.98 14.37 -30.99
CA ALA A 42 11.89 13.61 -30.13
C ALA A 42 13.35 14.01 -30.38
N TYR A 43 13.76 14.14 -31.66
CA TYR A 43 15.10 14.53 -32.03
C TYR A 43 15.45 15.96 -31.56
N ARG A 44 14.57 16.94 -31.79
CA ARG A 44 14.78 18.32 -31.29
C ARG A 44 14.93 18.38 -29.77
N ARG A 45 14.31 17.46 -29.04
CA ARG A 45 14.36 17.43 -27.55
C ARG A 45 15.54 16.65 -26.99
N THR A 46 16.06 15.67 -27.71
CA THR A 46 17.11 14.77 -27.22
C THR A 46 18.48 15.08 -27.82
N GLY A 47 18.52 15.64 -29.02
CA GLY A 47 19.75 15.88 -29.77
C GLY A 47 20.46 14.60 -30.25
N SER A 48 19.82 13.42 -30.16
CA SER A 48 20.39 12.11 -30.53
C SER A 48 19.40 11.32 -31.38
N VAL A 49 19.89 10.72 -32.46
CA VAL A 49 19.13 9.84 -33.33
C VAL A 49 18.65 8.60 -32.60
N GLU A 50 19.52 7.97 -31.84
CA GLU A 50 19.24 6.74 -31.07
C GLU A 50 18.12 6.97 -30.05
N LEU A 51 18.23 8.07 -29.28
CA LEU A 51 17.23 8.43 -28.29
C LEU A 51 15.90 8.84 -28.94
N ALA A 52 15.95 9.52 -30.10
CA ALA A 52 14.75 9.88 -30.85
C ALA A 52 14.02 8.63 -31.39
N VAL A 53 14.77 7.64 -31.86
CA VAL A 53 14.23 6.33 -32.29
C VAL A 53 13.56 5.62 -31.12
N GLU A 54 14.23 5.54 -29.94
CA GLU A 54 13.69 4.91 -28.74
C GLU A 54 12.41 5.60 -28.26
N VAL A 55 12.40 6.93 -28.21
CA VAL A 55 11.22 7.72 -27.85
C VAL A 55 10.08 7.47 -28.84
N THR A 56 10.35 7.49 -30.14
CA THR A 56 9.33 7.29 -31.17
C THR A 56 8.65 5.93 -31.02
N ARG A 57 9.43 4.87 -30.87
CA ARG A 57 8.91 3.51 -30.61
C ARG A 57 8.07 3.48 -29.33
N ALA A 58 8.58 4.07 -28.23
CA ALA A 58 7.86 4.12 -26.97
C ALA A 58 6.52 4.86 -27.06
N VAL A 59 6.45 5.96 -27.84
CA VAL A 59 5.22 6.74 -28.04
C VAL A 59 4.14 5.94 -28.74
N PHE A 60 4.48 5.19 -29.80
CA PHE A 60 3.51 4.33 -30.49
C PHE A 60 3.10 3.12 -29.65
N LEU A 61 3.99 2.53 -28.83
CA LEU A 61 3.61 1.52 -27.83
C LEU A 61 2.65 2.08 -26.78
N VAL A 62 2.84 3.33 -26.36
CA VAL A 62 1.89 4.02 -25.46
C VAL A 62 0.55 4.25 -26.13
N LEU A 63 0.52 4.59 -27.43
CA LEU A 63 -0.72 4.72 -28.20
C LEU A 63 -1.49 3.40 -28.19
N VAL A 64 -0.85 2.29 -28.52
CA VAL A 64 -1.47 0.96 -28.54
C VAL A 64 -2.08 0.60 -27.18
N ARG A 65 -1.34 0.82 -26.09
CA ARG A 65 -1.84 0.57 -24.72
C ARG A 65 -3.01 1.46 -24.32
N ARG A 66 -3.10 2.66 -24.89
CA ARG A 66 -4.13 3.65 -24.57
C ARG A 66 -5.26 3.75 -25.59
N ILE A 67 -5.20 3.03 -26.69
CA ILE A 67 -6.10 3.18 -27.85
C ILE A 67 -7.58 3.04 -27.46
N ARG A 68 -7.90 2.12 -26.52
CA ARG A 68 -9.27 1.94 -25.98
C ARG A 68 -9.72 3.11 -25.10
N ARG A 69 -8.78 3.93 -24.61
CA ARG A 69 -9.02 5.07 -23.69
C ARG A 69 -8.89 6.43 -24.41
N VAL A 70 -8.47 6.44 -25.68
CA VAL A 70 -8.45 7.67 -26.50
C VAL A 70 -9.91 8.06 -26.77
N ARG A 71 -10.30 9.24 -26.28
CA ARG A 71 -11.69 9.71 -26.43
C ARG A 71 -11.98 10.11 -27.88
N LYS A 72 -13.26 9.98 -28.31
CA LYS A 72 -13.71 10.37 -29.67
C LYS A 72 -13.42 11.84 -30.05
N LYS A 73 -13.19 12.73 -29.05
CA LYS A 73 -12.88 14.15 -29.25
C LYS A 73 -11.38 14.48 -29.20
N THR A 74 -10.48 13.48 -29.04
CA THR A 74 -9.04 13.70 -28.92
C THR A 74 -8.43 13.94 -30.30
N VAL A 75 -7.73 15.05 -30.48
CA VAL A 75 -6.90 15.33 -31.67
C VAL A 75 -5.58 14.57 -31.50
N LEU A 76 -5.34 13.59 -32.39
CA LEU A 76 -4.24 12.63 -32.23
C LEU A 76 -2.87 13.30 -32.34
N ALA A 77 -2.68 14.26 -33.25
CA ALA A 77 -1.45 15.06 -33.39
C ALA A 77 -1.03 15.73 -32.06
N GLY A 78 -1.98 16.44 -31.43
CA GLY A 78 -1.74 17.11 -30.15
C GLY A 78 -1.46 16.14 -29.01
N TRP A 79 -2.14 14.99 -29.00
CA TRP A 79 -1.92 13.95 -28.01
C TRP A 79 -0.56 13.28 -28.17
N LEU A 80 -0.16 12.89 -29.37
CA LEU A 80 1.15 12.30 -29.64
C LEU A 80 2.30 13.26 -29.32
N PHE A 81 2.18 14.54 -29.71
CA PHE A 81 3.14 15.58 -29.35
C PHE A 81 3.32 15.69 -27.82
N HIS A 82 2.23 15.66 -27.05
CA HIS A 82 2.28 15.68 -25.59
C HIS A 82 2.95 14.41 -25.03
N VAL A 83 2.62 13.23 -25.54
CA VAL A 83 3.24 11.96 -25.13
C VAL A 83 4.73 11.95 -25.41
N THR A 84 5.18 12.46 -26.57
CA THR A 84 6.59 12.62 -26.93
C THR A 84 7.33 13.48 -25.91
N ALA A 85 6.76 14.63 -25.55
CA ALA A 85 7.35 15.49 -24.51
C ALA A 85 7.47 14.80 -23.15
N VAL A 86 6.48 13.99 -22.77
CA VAL A 86 6.53 13.21 -21.50
C VAL A 86 7.60 12.12 -21.57
N ALA A 87 7.71 11.41 -22.70
CA ALA A 87 8.70 10.35 -22.90
C ALA A 87 10.13 10.89 -22.84
N CYS A 88 10.42 12.00 -23.56
CA CYS A 88 11.73 12.66 -23.49
C CYS A 88 12.11 13.07 -22.06
N ARG A 89 11.19 13.70 -21.31
CA ARG A 89 11.43 14.07 -19.90
C ARG A 89 11.72 12.85 -19.01
N LYS A 90 11.24 11.67 -19.33
CA LYS A 90 11.51 10.44 -18.56
C LYS A 90 12.84 9.78 -18.93
N LEU A 91 13.31 10.02 -20.13
CA LEU A 91 14.59 9.53 -20.60
C LEU A 91 15.78 10.36 -20.06
N THR A 92 15.62 11.70 -20.00
CA THR A 92 16.71 12.64 -19.67
C THR A 92 16.87 12.98 -18.18
N ARG A 93 16.18 12.31 -17.26
CA ARG A 93 16.31 12.57 -15.82
C ARG A 93 17.68 12.13 -15.28
N LYS A 94 18.65 13.03 -15.25
CA LYS A 94 19.83 12.98 -14.34
C LYS A 94 19.38 13.27 -12.89
N PRO A 95 20.05 12.71 -11.86
CA PRO A 95 19.66 12.94 -10.47
C PRO A 95 19.77 14.42 -10.09
N ARG A 96 18.88 14.88 -9.24
CA ARG A 96 18.54 16.27 -8.86
C ARG A 96 19.70 17.12 -8.29
N ARG A 97 20.92 16.60 -8.19
CA ARG A 97 22.07 17.28 -7.54
C ARG A 97 22.85 18.27 -8.41
N GLN A 98 22.51 18.43 -9.70
CA GLN A 98 23.25 19.32 -10.62
C GLN A 98 22.43 20.49 -11.21
N TRP A 99 21.35 20.89 -10.58
CA TRP A 99 20.42 21.90 -11.15
C TRP A 99 20.64 23.34 -10.67
N PHE A 100 21.65 23.64 -9.85
CA PHE A 100 22.02 25.01 -9.44
C PHE A 100 23.24 25.58 -10.18
N GLY A 101 23.77 24.89 -11.19
CA GLY A 101 24.71 25.42 -12.13
C GLY A 101 24.01 26.06 -13.33
N ARG A 102 24.29 27.31 -13.67
CA ARG A 102 23.89 27.95 -14.94
C ARG A 102 24.15 26.98 -16.07
N LYS A 103 23.08 26.64 -16.86
CA LYS A 103 23.26 25.97 -18.15
C LYS A 103 24.28 26.73 -18.94
N PRO A 104 25.34 26.12 -19.51
CA PRO A 104 26.07 26.73 -20.54
C PRO A 104 25.09 27.08 -21.66
N LYS A 105 24.97 28.35 -22.02
CA LYS A 105 24.45 28.75 -23.32
C LYS A 105 25.40 28.08 -24.32
N SER A 106 25.02 26.97 -24.95
CA SER A 106 25.58 26.63 -26.24
C SER A 106 25.07 27.74 -27.14
N ALA A 107 25.90 28.74 -27.32
CA ALA A 107 25.64 29.80 -28.26
C ALA A 107 25.65 29.16 -29.64
N VAL A 108 24.46 28.93 -30.19
CA VAL A 108 24.34 28.68 -31.63
C VAL A 108 24.94 29.92 -32.28
N PRO A 109 25.96 29.80 -33.17
CA PRO A 109 26.59 30.94 -33.77
C PRO A 109 25.57 31.90 -34.39
N ALA A 110 25.85 33.19 -34.34
CA ALA A 110 24.92 34.24 -34.78
C ALA A 110 24.59 34.13 -36.27
N ASP A 111 25.46 33.51 -37.03
CA ASP A 111 25.41 33.23 -38.49
C ASP A 111 24.77 31.90 -38.82
N ALA A 112 24.41 31.07 -37.83
CA ALA A 112 23.76 29.80 -38.07
C ALA A 112 22.39 29.97 -38.75
N PRO A 113 21.97 28.98 -39.61
CA PRO A 113 20.70 29.04 -40.31
C PRO A 113 19.52 29.29 -39.36
N PRO A 114 18.47 30.02 -39.81
CA PRO A 114 17.32 30.34 -38.96
C PRO A 114 16.70 29.13 -38.25
N TRP A 115 16.67 27.98 -38.90
CA TRP A 115 16.17 26.74 -38.33
C TRP A 115 17.04 26.20 -37.19
N ALA A 116 18.36 26.23 -37.33
CA ALA A 116 19.27 25.74 -36.29
C ALA A 116 19.11 26.49 -34.98
N ARG A 117 18.76 27.78 -35.02
CA ARG A 117 18.46 28.62 -33.87
C ARG A 117 17.06 28.36 -33.32
N LEU A 118 16.08 28.07 -34.19
CA LEU A 118 14.68 27.88 -33.86
C LEU A 118 14.40 26.49 -33.24
N ALA A 119 14.98 25.44 -33.80
CA ALA A 119 14.66 24.05 -33.51
C ALA A 119 14.74 23.67 -32.02
N PRO A 120 15.79 24.07 -31.25
CA PRO A 120 15.89 23.71 -29.82
C PRO A 120 14.78 24.30 -28.94
N GLU A 121 14.20 25.42 -29.33
CA GLU A 121 13.23 26.18 -28.53
C GLU A 121 11.78 26.00 -29.04
N LEU A 122 11.59 25.48 -30.25
CA LEU A 122 10.30 25.34 -30.92
C LEU A 122 9.30 24.53 -30.09
N ASP A 123 9.71 23.33 -29.69
CA ASP A 123 8.81 22.42 -28.97
C ASP A 123 8.41 22.94 -27.60
N ALA A 124 9.32 23.64 -26.90
CA ALA A 124 9.04 24.28 -25.62
C ALA A 124 8.11 25.50 -25.78
N ALA A 125 8.18 26.21 -26.89
CA ALA A 125 7.26 27.31 -27.20
C ALA A 125 5.88 26.80 -27.62
N LEU A 126 5.80 25.70 -28.40
CA LEU A 126 4.56 25.02 -28.76
C LEU A 126 3.80 24.47 -27.53
N GLU A 127 4.52 23.99 -26.50
CA GLU A 127 3.88 23.55 -25.26
C GLU A 127 3.15 24.70 -24.52
N ARG A 128 3.56 25.95 -24.71
CA ARG A 128 2.93 27.14 -24.09
C ARG A 128 1.73 27.68 -24.83
N LEU A 129 1.41 27.16 -26.02
CA LEU A 129 0.18 27.47 -26.71
C LEU A 129 -1.01 26.79 -26.01
N SER A 130 -2.21 27.36 -26.16
CA SER A 130 -3.43 26.63 -25.79
C SER A 130 -3.57 25.37 -26.63
N SER A 131 -4.29 24.34 -26.15
CA SER A 131 -4.50 23.09 -26.92
C SER A 131 -5.03 23.36 -28.30
N ALA A 132 -6.06 24.22 -28.41
CA ALA A 132 -6.69 24.55 -29.68
C ALA A 132 -5.74 25.27 -30.67
N GLN A 133 -4.86 26.15 -30.19
CA GLN A 133 -3.86 26.81 -31.01
C GLN A 133 -2.75 25.85 -31.43
N ARG A 134 -2.24 25.07 -30.49
CA ARG A 134 -1.20 24.09 -30.74
C ARG A 134 -1.62 23.04 -31.75
N GLU A 135 -2.79 22.45 -31.57
CA GLU A 135 -3.34 21.44 -32.48
C GLU A 135 -3.54 22.00 -33.92
N ALA A 136 -4.02 23.24 -34.04
CA ALA A 136 -4.16 23.89 -35.34
C ALA A 136 -2.81 24.14 -36.01
N VAL A 137 -1.79 24.61 -35.27
CA VAL A 137 -0.42 24.80 -35.79
C VAL A 137 0.23 23.46 -36.14
N LEU A 138 0.09 22.41 -35.32
CA LEU A 138 0.63 21.09 -35.60
C LEU A 138 0.07 20.51 -36.93
N LEU A 139 -1.25 20.61 -37.14
CA LEU A 139 -1.90 20.07 -38.33
C LEU A 139 -1.58 20.88 -39.61
N ARG A 140 -1.75 22.21 -39.53
CA ARG A 140 -1.64 23.07 -40.72
C ARG A 140 -0.20 23.42 -41.11
N VAL A 141 0.71 23.54 -40.12
CA VAL A 141 2.05 24.04 -40.34
C VAL A 141 3.10 22.96 -40.33
N LEU A 142 3.04 22.05 -39.35
CA LEU A 142 4.04 20.99 -39.18
C LEU A 142 3.70 19.71 -39.98
N LEU A 143 2.41 19.37 -40.09
CA LEU A 143 1.96 18.20 -40.87
C LEU A 143 1.52 18.54 -42.29
N GLY A 144 1.33 19.84 -42.62
CA GLY A 144 0.95 20.28 -43.93
C GLY A 144 -0.49 19.94 -44.36
N ASP A 145 -1.37 19.58 -43.44
CA ASP A 145 -2.77 19.26 -43.74
C ASP A 145 -3.46 20.47 -44.44
N ASP A 146 -4.30 20.25 -45.42
CA ASP A 146 -5.14 21.29 -46.03
C ASP A 146 -6.18 21.85 -45.05
N ALA A 147 -6.80 23.01 -45.38
CA ALA A 147 -7.73 23.68 -44.51
C ALA A 147 -8.97 22.83 -44.16
N ALA A 148 -9.50 22.11 -45.17
CA ALA A 148 -10.69 21.29 -44.99
C ALA A 148 -10.40 20.02 -44.14
N SER A 149 -9.24 19.38 -44.35
CA SER A 149 -8.81 18.24 -43.50
C SER A 149 -8.57 18.64 -42.05
N ALA A 150 -7.85 19.74 -41.83
CA ALA A 150 -7.65 20.27 -40.46
C ALA A 150 -8.97 20.66 -39.80
N ALA A 151 -9.92 21.25 -40.54
CA ALA A 151 -11.25 21.62 -40.06
C ALA A 151 -12.06 20.38 -39.63
N ARG A 152 -12.02 19.30 -40.41
CA ARG A 152 -12.65 18.01 -40.10
C ARG A 152 -12.06 17.40 -38.82
N ILE A 153 -10.74 17.36 -38.70
CA ILE A 153 -10.05 16.80 -37.53
C ILE A 153 -10.34 17.63 -36.26
N LEU A 154 -10.29 18.97 -36.37
CA LEU A 154 -10.52 19.92 -35.28
C LEU A 154 -12.00 20.16 -34.96
N ARG A 155 -12.92 19.59 -35.76
CA ARG A 155 -14.38 19.80 -35.68
C ARG A 155 -14.72 21.28 -35.59
N ALA A 156 -14.18 22.06 -36.48
CA ALA A 156 -14.36 23.51 -36.59
C ALA A 156 -14.48 23.90 -38.06
N ASN A 157 -15.01 25.06 -38.36
CA ASN A 157 -15.01 25.60 -39.71
C ASN A 157 -13.59 26.12 -40.07
N GLU A 158 -13.27 26.17 -41.36
CA GLU A 158 -11.96 26.59 -41.87
C GLU A 158 -11.54 27.97 -41.38
N ARG A 159 -12.46 28.95 -41.41
CA ARG A 159 -12.20 30.32 -40.89
C ARG A 159 -11.78 30.33 -39.43
N ARG A 160 -12.37 29.47 -38.61
CA ARG A 160 -12.01 29.31 -37.17
C ARG A 160 -10.65 28.63 -37.01
N VAL A 161 -10.33 27.65 -37.89
CA VAL A 161 -9.00 27.02 -37.91
C VAL A 161 -7.94 28.04 -38.29
N ALA A 162 -8.14 28.79 -39.40
CA ALA A 162 -7.23 29.86 -39.85
C ALA A 162 -6.94 30.88 -38.73
N LYS A 163 -7.99 31.37 -38.03
CA LYS A 163 -7.81 32.26 -36.87
C LYS A 163 -7.03 31.62 -35.71
N ARG A 164 -7.17 30.30 -35.48
CA ARG A 164 -6.40 29.58 -34.45
C ARG A 164 -4.92 29.47 -34.83
N VAL A 165 -4.63 29.18 -36.10
CA VAL A 165 -3.25 29.12 -36.67
C VAL A 165 -2.60 30.51 -36.52
N GLU A 166 -3.23 31.54 -37.05
CA GLU A 166 -2.73 32.92 -37.00
C GLU A 166 -2.41 33.39 -35.56
N ARG A 167 -3.38 33.21 -34.64
CA ARG A 167 -3.16 33.55 -33.22
C ARG A 167 -2.09 32.67 -32.56
N GLY A 168 -1.99 31.39 -32.97
CA GLY A 168 -0.97 30.46 -32.52
C GLY A 168 0.42 30.90 -32.95
N LEU A 169 0.59 31.24 -34.24
CA LEU A 169 1.85 31.71 -34.81
C LEU A 169 2.28 33.06 -34.23
N LYS A 170 1.35 34.05 -34.11
CA LYS A 170 1.65 35.35 -33.45
C LYS A 170 2.12 35.16 -32.01
N LYS A 171 1.50 34.23 -31.26
CA LYS A 171 1.93 33.90 -29.90
C LYS A 171 3.27 33.16 -29.86
N LEU A 172 3.50 32.25 -30.80
CA LEU A 172 4.76 31.52 -30.97
C LEU A 172 5.91 32.47 -31.26
N ALA A 173 5.75 33.39 -32.22
CA ALA A 173 6.70 34.44 -32.55
C ALA A 173 7.09 35.27 -31.32
N ARG A 174 6.08 35.72 -30.54
CA ARG A 174 6.30 36.46 -29.30
C ARG A 174 7.08 35.66 -28.25
N LEU A 175 6.79 34.35 -28.10
CA LEU A 175 7.48 33.47 -27.15
C LEU A 175 8.95 33.23 -27.55
N LEU A 176 9.22 33.04 -28.82
CA LEU A 176 10.57 32.82 -29.36
C LEU A 176 11.42 34.10 -29.32
N ARG A 177 10.82 35.28 -29.59
CA ARG A 177 11.45 36.59 -29.44
C ARG A 177 11.87 36.87 -28.00
N LYS A 178 11.00 36.60 -27.03
CA LYS A 178 11.32 36.70 -25.60
C LYS A 178 12.46 35.81 -25.14
N ARG A 179 12.80 34.78 -25.92
CA ARG A 179 13.92 33.88 -25.66
C ARG A 179 15.20 34.26 -26.44
N GLY A 180 15.16 35.34 -27.22
CA GLY A 180 16.28 35.80 -28.00
C GLY A 180 16.63 34.95 -29.22
N VAL A 181 15.67 34.10 -29.67
CA VAL A 181 15.89 33.14 -30.77
C VAL A 181 15.69 33.80 -32.14
N THR A 182 14.77 34.78 -32.23
CA THR A 182 14.46 35.51 -33.46
C THR A 182 14.21 36.96 -33.12
N GLN A 183 14.97 37.88 -33.72
CA GLN A 183 14.72 39.33 -33.51
C GLN A 183 13.63 39.87 -34.45
N ASN A 184 13.53 39.37 -35.68
CA ASN A 184 12.66 39.93 -36.76
C ASN A 184 11.70 38.94 -37.43
N ALA A 185 11.54 37.69 -36.93
CA ALA A 185 10.60 36.77 -37.58
C ALA A 185 9.15 37.10 -37.19
N ASP A 186 8.35 37.48 -38.18
CA ASP A 186 6.90 37.59 -38.06
C ASP A 186 6.21 36.19 -38.08
N ALA A 187 4.88 36.19 -38.03
CA ALA A 187 4.11 34.96 -38.01
C ALA A 187 4.20 34.18 -39.32
N GLU A 188 4.37 34.88 -40.43
CA GLU A 188 4.41 34.32 -41.80
C GLU A 188 5.77 33.65 -42.10
N THR A 189 6.86 34.34 -41.76
CA THR A 189 8.23 33.81 -41.84
C THR A 189 8.38 32.56 -40.95
N LEU A 190 7.81 32.58 -39.74
CA LEU A 190 7.79 31.40 -38.87
C LEU A 190 6.98 30.25 -39.46
N ALA A 191 5.84 30.52 -40.09
CA ALA A 191 5.07 29.49 -40.77
C ALA A 191 5.86 28.85 -41.91
N GLN A 192 6.54 29.65 -42.72
CA GLN A 192 7.40 29.17 -43.77
C GLN A 192 8.55 28.30 -43.28
N ILE A 193 9.33 28.79 -42.29
CA ILE A 193 10.42 28.03 -41.71
C ILE A 193 9.91 26.71 -41.10
N CYS A 194 8.79 26.75 -40.36
CA CYS A 194 8.24 25.57 -39.73
C CYS A 194 7.60 24.57 -40.74
N SER A 195 7.04 25.03 -41.86
CA SER A 195 6.46 24.16 -42.86
C SER A 195 7.54 23.43 -43.71
N VAL A 196 8.65 24.08 -43.98
CA VAL A 196 9.77 23.51 -44.72
C VAL A 196 10.64 22.61 -43.82
N GLU A 197 11.00 23.11 -42.65
CA GLU A 197 12.01 22.51 -41.77
C GLU A 197 11.42 21.80 -40.53
N GLY A 198 10.17 22.05 -40.23
CA GLY A 198 9.56 21.61 -38.95
C GLY A 198 9.46 20.12 -38.77
N CYS A 199 9.34 19.36 -39.88
CA CYS A 199 9.43 17.91 -39.92
C CYS A 199 10.60 17.44 -40.84
N ALA A 200 11.59 18.31 -41.03
CA ALA A 200 12.69 18.08 -41.96
C ALA A 200 13.70 17.03 -41.50
N ALA A 201 13.70 16.61 -40.22
CA ALA A 201 14.42 15.42 -39.83
C ALA A 201 13.64 14.20 -40.35
N PRO A 202 14.01 13.59 -41.50
CA PRO A 202 13.30 12.45 -42.01
C PRO A 202 13.38 11.32 -40.97
N MET A 203 12.24 10.68 -40.74
CA MET A 203 12.24 9.47 -39.93
C MET A 203 13.18 8.44 -40.57
N PRO A 204 14.14 7.84 -39.82
CA PRO A 204 15.07 6.87 -40.39
C PRO A 204 14.37 5.79 -41.19
N GLU A 205 14.96 5.44 -42.32
CA GLU A 205 14.43 4.41 -43.21
C GLU A 205 14.26 3.10 -42.42
N GLY A 206 13.14 2.41 -42.59
CA GLY A 206 12.83 1.20 -41.84
C GLY A 206 12.26 1.40 -40.42
N LEU A 207 12.32 2.61 -39.82
CA LEU A 207 11.81 2.81 -38.45
C LEU A 207 10.31 2.53 -38.33
N ALA A 208 9.51 2.84 -39.35
CA ALA A 208 8.09 2.49 -39.37
C ALA A 208 7.88 0.97 -39.27
N ALA A 209 8.65 0.19 -40.01
CA ALA A 209 8.61 -1.27 -39.99
C ALA A 209 9.00 -1.81 -38.61
N VAL A 210 10.04 -1.23 -37.99
CA VAL A 210 10.50 -1.60 -36.64
C VAL A 210 9.44 -1.27 -35.58
N ILE A 211 8.73 -0.14 -35.71
CA ILE A 211 7.61 0.21 -34.82
C ILE A 211 6.48 -0.83 -34.96
N LEU A 212 6.08 -1.15 -36.17
CA LEU A 212 5.01 -2.12 -36.43
C LEU A 212 5.39 -3.53 -35.96
N ALA A 213 6.60 -4.00 -36.23
CA ALA A 213 7.11 -5.27 -35.75
C ALA A 213 7.14 -5.32 -34.19
N SER A 214 7.50 -4.22 -33.54
CA SER A 214 7.48 -4.11 -32.05
C SER A 214 6.06 -4.20 -31.48
N ILE A 215 5.06 -3.81 -32.24
CA ILE A 215 3.64 -3.93 -31.87
C ILE A 215 3.15 -5.37 -32.01
N ASP A 216 3.53 -6.06 -33.07
CA ASP A 216 3.13 -7.46 -33.35
C ASP A 216 3.82 -8.46 -32.42
N GLN A 217 5.09 -8.24 -32.06
CA GLN A 217 5.82 -9.10 -31.12
C GLN A 217 5.24 -9.09 -29.71
N GLY A 218 4.27 -8.23 -29.43
CA GLY A 218 3.63 -8.08 -28.13
C GLY A 218 4.39 -7.14 -27.20
N LEU A 219 3.60 -6.38 -26.46
CA LEU A 219 4.04 -5.21 -25.68
C LEU A 219 5.07 -5.49 -24.57
N GLY A 220 5.23 -6.75 -24.14
CA GLY A 220 6.17 -7.12 -23.08
C GLY A 220 7.58 -7.46 -23.54
N ARG A 221 7.76 -7.76 -24.83
CA ARG A 221 9.04 -8.22 -25.42
C ARG A 221 9.86 -7.13 -26.10
N SER A 222 9.30 -5.93 -26.27
CA SER A 222 10.01 -4.81 -26.90
C SER A 222 11.08 -4.22 -25.97
N PRO A 223 12.33 -4.00 -26.41
CA PRO A 223 13.40 -3.38 -25.60
C PRO A 223 13.05 -1.95 -25.15
N THR A 224 12.15 -1.24 -25.85
CA THR A 224 11.68 0.11 -25.48
C THR A 224 10.47 0.10 -24.53
N PHE A 225 10.00 -1.08 -24.11
CA PHE A 225 8.87 -1.21 -23.18
C PHE A 225 9.08 -0.52 -21.82
N PRO A 226 10.29 -0.50 -21.21
CA PRO A 226 10.52 0.25 -19.98
C PRO A 226 10.23 1.75 -20.11
N LEU A 227 10.64 2.40 -21.21
CA LEU A 227 10.36 3.82 -21.46
C LEU A 227 8.87 4.05 -21.70
N ALA A 228 8.22 3.20 -22.51
CA ALA A 228 6.78 3.25 -22.71
C ALA A 228 6.00 3.13 -21.39
N ARG A 229 6.41 2.22 -20.52
CA ARG A 229 5.82 2.02 -19.17
C ARG A 229 5.99 3.24 -18.28
N ARG A 230 7.21 3.82 -18.22
CA ARG A 230 7.48 5.07 -17.46
C ARG A 230 6.63 6.23 -17.99
N THR A 231 6.46 6.32 -19.28
CA THR A 231 5.63 7.35 -19.95
C THR A 231 4.14 7.17 -19.64
N LEU A 232 3.63 5.93 -19.70
CA LEU A 232 2.26 5.60 -19.29
C LEU A 232 1.97 5.97 -17.84
N PHE A 233 2.91 5.67 -16.94
CA PHE A 233 2.81 6.04 -15.53
C PHE A 233 2.79 7.57 -15.34
N ALA A 234 3.67 8.30 -16.04
CA ALA A 234 3.71 9.76 -15.96
C ALA A 234 2.43 10.43 -16.47
N LEU A 235 1.83 9.89 -17.55
CA LEU A 235 0.54 10.36 -18.08
C LEU A 235 -0.62 10.06 -17.12
N ALA A 236 -0.59 8.93 -16.43
CA ALA A 236 -1.54 8.61 -15.38
C ALA A 236 -1.38 9.57 -14.18
N TRP A 237 -0.17 9.74 -13.70
CA TRP A 237 0.16 10.62 -12.58
C TRP A 237 -0.21 12.09 -12.85
N ALA A 238 0.08 12.61 -14.05
CA ALA A 238 -0.29 13.99 -14.43
C ALA A 238 -1.82 14.22 -14.37
N ARG A 239 -2.62 13.18 -14.59
CA ARG A 239 -4.09 13.22 -14.47
C ARG A 239 -4.53 13.19 -13.01
N TRP A 240 -3.89 12.34 -12.20
CA TRP A 240 -4.17 12.21 -10.76
C TRP A 240 -3.64 13.41 -9.95
N ARG A 241 -2.54 14.04 -10.38
CA ARG A 241 -1.97 15.23 -9.72
C ARG A 241 -2.96 16.40 -9.67
N LYS A 242 -3.80 16.57 -10.70
CA LYS A 242 -4.87 17.60 -10.68
C LYS A 242 -5.93 17.29 -9.64
N VAL A 243 -6.21 16.02 -9.36
CA VAL A 243 -7.12 15.58 -8.31
C VAL A 243 -6.42 15.65 -6.94
N VAL A 244 -5.17 15.20 -6.85
CA VAL A 244 -4.38 15.13 -5.62
C VAL A 244 -3.91 16.52 -5.12
N ILE A 245 -3.74 17.51 -6.01
CA ILE A 245 -3.41 18.91 -5.64
C ILE A 245 -4.68 19.76 -5.61
N GLY A 246 -5.62 19.55 -6.50
CA GLY A 246 -6.89 20.29 -6.52
C GLY A 246 -7.78 19.97 -5.32
N VAL A 247 -7.73 18.72 -4.84
CA VAL A 247 -8.50 18.30 -3.65
C VAL A 247 -7.97 18.93 -2.36
N PRO A 248 -6.66 18.97 -2.04
CA PRO A 248 -6.18 19.71 -0.88
C PRO A 248 -6.38 21.23 -0.99
N CYS A 249 -6.18 21.83 -2.17
CA CYS A 249 -6.48 23.27 -2.36
C CYS A 249 -7.97 23.58 -2.23
N PHE A 250 -8.85 22.69 -2.70
CA PHE A 250 -10.28 22.79 -2.51
C PHE A 250 -10.66 22.56 -1.04
N PHE A 251 -10.01 21.61 -0.36
CA PHE A 251 -10.21 21.38 1.08
C PHE A 251 -9.57 22.48 1.95
N LEU A 252 -8.49 23.12 1.53
CA LEU A 252 -7.96 24.32 2.19
C LEU A 252 -8.89 25.52 2.00
N LEU A 253 -9.51 25.67 0.83
CA LEU A 253 -10.54 26.67 0.59
C LEU A 253 -11.82 26.36 1.37
N LEU A 254 -12.24 25.09 1.42
CA LEU A 254 -13.36 24.65 2.25
C LEU A 254 -13.04 24.71 3.74
N ALA A 255 -11.78 24.48 4.16
CA ALA A 255 -11.37 24.64 5.56
C ALA A 255 -11.33 26.12 5.95
N ALA A 256 -10.98 27.02 5.04
CA ALA A 256 -11.10 28.46 5.25
C ALA A 256 -12.57 28.91 5.30
N LEU A 257 -13.42 28.37 4.43
CA LEU A 257 -14.87 28.60 4.45
C LEU A 257 -15.58 27.88 5.62
N ALA A 258 -15.11 26.68 6.02
CA ALA A 258 -15.60 25.96 7.17
C ALA A 258 -15.08 26.54 8.49
N GLY A 259 -13.90 27.16 8.49
CA GLY A 259 -13.40 27.95 9.63
C GLY A 259 -14.26 29.19 9.88
N THR A 260 -14.70 29.85 8.82
CA THR A 260 -15.67 30.97 8.93
C THR A 260 -17.07 30.49 9.28
N ALA A 261 -17.50 29.33 8.72
CA ALA A 261 -18.80 28.72 9.06
C ALA A 261 -18.78 28.12 10.48
N TRP A 262 -17.65 27.54 10.93
CA TRP A 262 -17.48 27.05 12.32
C TRP A 262 -17.46 28.19 13.32
N TYR A 263 -16.83 29.31 12.98
CA TYR A 263 -16.86 30.52 13.82
C TYR A 263 -18.29 31.09 13.92
N VAL A 264 -19.07 30.99 12.85
CA VAL A 264 -20.51 31.38 12.86
C VAL A 264 -21.37 30.32 13.55
N ASP A 265 -21.05 29.00 13.40
CA ASP A 265 -21.79 27.86 14.00
C ASP A 265 -21.50 27.70 15.49
N SER A 266 -20.27 28.04 15.93
CA SER A 266 -19.96 28.14 17.37
C SER A 266 -20.78 29.23 18.08
N LEU A 267 -21.35 30.16 17.31
CA LEU A 267 -22.28 31.19 17.80
C LEU A 267 -23.76 30.79 17.72
N THR A 268 -24.09 29.72 16.93
CA THR A 268 -25.53 29.41 16.62
C THR A 268 -25.98 27.96 16.89
N GLY A 269 -25.08 27.03 17.19
CA GLY A 269 -25.44 25.70 17.78
C GLY A 269 -26.07 24.64 16.85
N HIS A 270 -25.86 24.65 15.53
CA HIS A 270 -26.49 23.68 14.60
C HIS A 270 -25.50 22.86 13.75
N SER A 271 -25.15 21.63 14.21
CA SER A 271 -24.16 20.73 13.57
C SER A 271 -24.78 19.53 12.83
N ARG A 272 -25.44 19.73 11.68
CA ARG A 272 -25.99 18.60 10.90
C ARG A 272 -25.48 18.44 9.45
N LEU A 273 -24.74 19.38 8.90
CA LEU A 273 -24.37 19.37 7.48
C LEU A 273 -23.04 18.67 7.12
N LEU A 274 -22.08 18.62 8.01
CA LEU A 274 -20.75 18.02 7.73
C LEU A 274 -20.75 16.48 7.68
N ALA A 275 -21.61 15.82 8.45
CA ALA A 275 -21.72 14.37 8.45
C ALA A 275 -22.28 13.81 7.13
N SER A 276 -23.20 14.53 6.52
CA SER A 276 -23.85 14.10 5.26
C SER A 276 -22.92 14.20 4.05
N PHE A 277 -22.01 15.16 4.03
CA PHE A 277 -21.07 15.38 2.91
C PHE A 277 -19.93 14.37 2.88
N LEU A 278 -19.41 13.97 4.03
CA LEU A 278 -18.34 12.95 4.12
C LEU A 278 -18.85 11.55 3.73
N ILE A 279 -20.11 11.25 4.03
CA ILE A 279 -20.78 10.00 3.64
C ILE A 279 -21.04 9.96 2.12
N TRP A 280 -21.33 11.11 1.49
CA TRP A 280 -21.54 11.21 0.03
C TRP A 280 -20.23 11.04 -0.76
N SER A 281 -19.12 11.62 -0.29
CA SER A 281 -17.80 11.50 -0.93
C SER A 281 -17.29 10.07 -0.93
N SER A 282 -17.43 9.35 0.18
CA SER A 282 -16.98 7.96 0.30
C SER A 282 -17.77 6.97 -0.60
N LYS A 283 -19.06 7.24 -0.85
CA LYS A 283 -19.89 6.40 -1.73
C LYS A 283 -19.55 6.50 -3.22
N ASN A 284 -19.01 7.62 -3.68
CA ASN A 284 -18.66 7.81 -5.09
C ASN A 284 -17.25 7.26 -5.44
N GLU A 285 -16.31 7.21 -4.52
CA GLU A 285 -14.99 6.61 -4.76
C GLU A 285 -15.05 5.08 -4.81
N ALA A 286 -15.95 4.45 -4.04
CA ALA A 286 -16.15 3.00 -4.04
C ALA A 286 -16.68 2.46 -5.39
N LYS A 287 -17.36 3.27 -6.19
CA LYS A 287 -17.88 2.87 -7.52
C LYS A 287 -16.81 2.78 -8.61
N ASN A 288 -15.63 3.35 -8.41
CA ASN A 288 -14.60 3.51 -9.45
C ASN A 288 -13.27 2.80 -9.18
N ALA A 289 -13.18 1.95 -8.16
CA ALA A 289 -12.01 1.13 -7.88
C ALA A 289 -12.10 -0.20 -8.65
N PRO A 290 -11.35 -0.41 -9.75
CA PRO A 290 -11.40 -1.67 -10.47
C PRO A 290 -10.69 -2.75 -9.64
N GLY A 291 -11.40 -3.81 -9.29
CA GLY A 291 -10.84 -5.04 -8.72
C GLY A 291 -11.20 -5.35 -7.26
N LEU A 292 -11.90 -4.45 -6.54
CA LEU A 292 -12.31 -4.71 -5.14
C LEU A 292 -13.77 -5.17 -4.99
N ALA A 293 -14.53 -5.30 -6.05
CA ALA A 293 -15.98 -5.51 -6.01
C ALA A 293 -16.46 -6.76 -6.76
N GLN A 294 -15.67 -7.84 -6.80
CA GLN A 294 -16.29 -9.14 -7.06
C GLN A 294 -16.75 -9.70 -5.72
N PRO A 295 -18.05 -10.01 -5.54
CA PRO A 295 -18.52 -10.68 -4.33
C PRO A 295 -17.82 -12.03 -4.22
N ALA A 296 -17.30 -12.35 -3.02
CA ALA A 296 -16.73 -13.66 -2.75
C ALA A 296 -17.77 -14.74 -3.08
N ARG A 297 -17.35 -15.82 -3.73
CA ARG A 297 -18.22 -16.94 -4.11
C ARG A 297 -18.55 -17.77 -2.87
N PRO A 298 -19.72 -18.42 -2.80
CA PRO A 298 -20.00 -19.38 -1.74
C PRO A 298 -18.88 -20.44 -1.72
N TRP A 299 -18.32 -20.69 -0.54
CA TRP A 299 -17.37 -21.76 -0.35
C TRP A 299 -18.08 -23.12 -0.51
N PRO A 300 -17.66 -23.99 -1.43
CA PRO A 300 -18.23 -25.32 -1.50
C PRO A 300 -17.85 -26.12 -0.24
N ALA A 301 -18.82 -26.43 0.60
CA ALA A 301 -18.62 -27.05 1.90
C ALA A 301 -17.91 -28.44 1.85
N ALA A 302 -17.74 -29.02 0.66
CA ALA A 302 -17.25 -30.38 0.49
C ALA A 302 -15.71 -30.51 0.42
N ALA A 303 -14.92 -29.45 0.20
CA ALA A 303 -13.52 -29.60 -0.17
C ALA A 303 -12.50 -29.51 0.99
N SER A 304 -12.85 -29.00 2.17
CA SER A 304 -11.95 -28.89 3.32
C SER A 304 -12.67 -28.62 4.64
N ALA A 305 -13.82 -29.28 4.86
CA ALA A 305 -14.43 -29.27 6.18
C ALA A 305 -13.49 -29.90 7.20
N PRO A 306 -13.45 -29.39 8.45
CA PRO A 306 -12.70 -30.03 9.53
C PRO A 306 -13.07 -31.49 9.61
N ARG A 307 -12.13 -32.37 9.92
CA ARG A 307 -12.41 -33.77 10.18
C ARG A 307 -13.22 -33.87 11.48
N GLY A 308 -14.54 -33.83 11.37
CA GLY A 308 -15.50 -33.88 12.47
C GLY A 308 -16.55 -32.76 12.36
N THR A 309 -17.66 -32.95 13.07
CA THR A 309 -18.71 -31.94 13.20
C THR A 309 -18.32 -30.90 14.26
N ALA A 310 -18.77 -29.66 14.14
CA ALA A 310 -18.54 -28.64 15.20
C ALA A 310 -19.20 -29.07 16.52
N ALA A 311 -20.30 -29.80 16.49
CA ALA A 311 -20.97 -30.40 17.67
C ALA A 311 -20.07 -31.38 18.44
N GLY A 312 -19.04 -31.96 17.81
CA GLY A 312 -18.06 -32.87 18.42
C GLY A 312 -16.92 -32.14 19.16
N VAL A 313 -16.74 -30.84 18.97
CA VAL A 313 -15.64 -30.08 19.54
C VAL A 313 -15.75 -29.95 21.06
N ARG A 314 -14.76 -30.44 21.81
CA ARG A 314 -14.74 -30.45 23.27
C ARG A 314 -13.64 -29.54 23.88
N SER A 315 -12.67 -29.13 23.07
CA SER A 315 -11.52 -28.38 23.56
C SER A 315 -11.10 -27.24 22.62
N VAL A 316 -10.44 -26.25 23.19
CA VAL A 316 -9.84 -25.15 22.42
C VAL A 316 -8.77 -25.66 21.43
N GLN A 317 -8.09 -26.77 21.76
CA GLN A 317 -7.12 -27.39 20.85
C GLN A 317 -7.79 -27.87 19.56
N GLU A 318 -9.00 -28.40 19.65
CA GLU A 318 -9.75 -28.88 18.48
C GLU A 318 -10.26 -27.72 17.62
N ILE A 319 -10.60 -26.58 18.23
CA ILE A 319 -10.98 -25.37 17.49
C ILE A 319 -9.78 -24.85 16.67
N TYR A 320 -8.64 -24.66 17.35
CA TYR A 320 -7.48 -23.98 16.80
C TYR A 320 -6.42 -24.96 16.25
N GLN A 321 -6.74 -25.56 15.13
CA GLN A 321 -5.79 -26.32 14.32
C GLN A 321 -5.48 -25.54 13.04
N THR A 322 -4.22 -25.23 12.78
CA THR A 322 -3.76 -24.28 11.76
C THR A 322 -4.25 -24.58 10.33
N THR A 323 -4.60 -25.82 10.03
CA THR A 323 -5.13 -26.25 8.71
C THR A 323 -6.66 -26.35 8.65
N ASN A 324 -7.36 -26.15 9.78
CA ASN A 324 -8.82 -26.19 9.80
C ASN A 324 -9.42 -24.90 9.25
N ILE A 325 -10.44 -25.03 8.43
CA ILE A 325 -11.26 -23.92 7.94
C ILE A 325 -12.70 -24.14 8.39
N TRP A 326 -13.15 -23.34 9.36
CA TRP A 326 -14.49 -23.42 9.89
C TRP A 326 -15.48 -22.62 9.04
N PRO A 327 -16.61 -23.19 8.61
CA PRO A 327 -17.70 -22.43 8.02
C PRO A 327 -18.42 -21.62 9.12
N ILE A 328 -18.41 -20.30 8.99
CA ILE A 328 -18.97 -19.36 9.95
C ILE A 328 -20.03 -18.50 9.29
N HIS A 329 -21.17 -18.35 9.94
CA HIS A 329 -22.20 -17.40 9.52
C HIS A 329 -22.61 -16.49 10.68
N LEU A 330 -22.60 -15.18 10.41
CA LEU A 330 -23.08 -14.15 11.35
C LEU A 330 -24.37 -13.57 10.80
N GLN A 331 -25.47 -13.70 11.56
CA GLN A 331 -26.79 -13.20 11.19
C GLN A 331 -27.20 -12.03 12.07
N PHE A 332 -27.71 -10.97 11.43
CA PHE A 332 -28.15 -9.74 12.08
C PHE A 332 -29.49 -9.28 11.54
N THR A 333 -30.30 -8.63 12.40
CA THR A 333 -31.33 -7.70 11.92
C THR A 333 -30.64 -6.42 11.38
N ARG A 334 -31.36 -5.65 10.61
CA ARG A 334 -30.84 -4.38 10.08
C ARG A 334 -30.42 -3.39 11.18
N PRO A 335 -31.20 -3.18 12.26
CA PRO A 335 -30.77 -2.33 13.38
C PRO A 335 -29.49 -2.84 14.09
N GLN A 336 -29.35 -4.16 14.26
CA GLN A 336 -28.17 -4.76 14.87
C GLN A 336 -26.91 -4.49 14.02
N TRP A 337 -27.01 -4.63 12.69
CA TRP A 337 -25.92 -4.34 11.78
C TRP A 337 -25.50 -2.87 11.83
N GLU A 338 -26.47 -1.94 11.79
CA GLU A 338 -26.23 -0.51 11.85
C GLU A 338 -25.65 -0.08 13.22
N ALA A 339 -26.07 -0.72 14.33
CA ALA A 339 -25.55 -0.46 15.66
C ALA A 339 -24.08 -0.86 15.83
N MET A 340 -23.59 -1.86 15.06
CA MET A 340 -22.21 -2.32 15.11
C MET A 340 -21.24 -1.41 14.33
N GLU A 341 -21.74 -0.50 13.47
CA GLU A 341 -20.86 0.35 12.67
C GLU A 341 -20.01 1.24 13.58
N PRO A 342 -18.68 1.23 13.40
CA PRO A 342 -17.78 2.03 14.22
C PRO A 342 -18.10 3.52 14.14
N LYS A 343 -18.18 4.16 15.29
CA LYS A 343 -18.49 5.58 15.42
C LYS A 343 -17.23 6.38 15.71
N ARG A 344 -17.08 7.51 15.03
CA ARG A 344 -16.06 8.47 15.42
C ARG A 344 -16.60 9.31 16.59
N ILE A 345 -15.97 9.21 17.74
CA ILE A 345 -16.36 9.89 18.97
C ILE A 345 -15.43 11.05 19.34
N ALA A 346 -14.27 11.13 18.68
CA ALA A 346 -13.33 12.22 18.87
C ALA A 346 -12.77 12.67 17.51
N PRO A 347 -12.44 13.97 17.34
CA PRO A 347 -11.77 14.44 16.13
C PRO A 347 -10.44 13.71 15.94
N LEU A 348 -10.00 13.57 14.67
CA LEU A 348 -8.65 13.11 14.39
C LEU A 348 -7.65 14.12 14.98
N PRO A 349 -6.83 13.73 15.94
CA PRO A 349 -5.76 14.59 16.40
C PRO A 349 -4.74 14.73 15.24
N HIS A 350 -3.93 15.77 15.30
CA HIS A 350 -2.72 15.79 14.49
C HIS A 350 -1.85 14.62 14.93
N PHE A 351 -1.58 13.68 14.00
CA PHE A 351 -0.83 12.45 14.30
C PHE A 351 0.62 12.70 14.72
N LEU A 352 1.14 13.88 14.42
CA LEU A 352 2.47 14.31 14.82
C LEU A 352 2.34 15.54 15.69
N GLN A 353 2.97 15.51 16.85
CA GLN A 353 3.18 16.70 17.68
C GLN A 353 4.19 17.64 16.98
N PRO A 354 4.28 18.90 17.36
CA PRO A 354 5.26 19.84 16.80
C PRO A 354 6.71 19.35 16.88
N ASP A 355 7.03 18.50 17.87
CA ASP A 355 8.33 17.85 18.05
C ASP A 355 8.55 16.62 17.17
N GLY A 356 7.58 16.25 16.33
CA GLY A 356 7.63 15.07 15.46
C GLY A 356 7.27 13.74 16.14
N THR A 357 6.92 13.75 17.42
CA THR A 357 6.48 12.53 18.13
C THR A 357 5.05 12.16 17.74
N ALA A 358 4.76 10.85 17.71
CA ALA A 358 3.40 10.39 17.44
C ALA A 358 2.53 10.57 18.67
N LEU A 359 1.33 11.15 18.49
CA LEU A 359 0.34 11.24 19.57
C LEU A 359 -0.20 9.84 19.88
N LEU A 360 0.16 9.30 21.01
CA LEU A 360 -0.25 7.96 21.47
C LEU A 360 -1.56 7.95 22.26
N ARG A 361 -2.09 9.12 22.60
CA ARG A 361 -3.33 9.28 23.36
C ARG A 361 -4.17 10.44 22.81
N ASN A 362 -5.45 10.18 22.60
CA ASN A 362 -6.46 11.21 22.39
C ASN A 362 -7.26 11.37 23.70
N PRO A 363 -7.14 12.50 24.43
CA PRO A 363 -7.84 12.69 25.69
C PRO A 363 -9.37 12.60 25.60
N ALA A 364 -9.92 12.91 24.43
CA ALA A 364 -11.36 12.83 24.16
C ALA A 364 -11.85 11.42 23.82
N ALA A 365 -10.95 10.44 23.68
CA ALA A 365 -11.32 9.07 23.34
C ALA A 365 -11.53 8.21 24.58
N SER A 366 -12.59 7.41 24.55
CA SER A 366 -12.92 6.44 25.62
C SER A 366 -12.06 5.18 25.60
N ARG A 367 -11.19 5.01 24.60
CA ARG A 367 -10.35 3.82 24.38
C ARG A 367 -8.88 4.18 24.37
N SER A 368 -8.07 3.27 24.87
CA SER A 368 -6.61 3.33 24.81
C SER A 368 -6.07 2.84 23.45
N GLY A 369 -4.81 3.11 23.19
CA GLY A 369 -4.09 2.66 22.02
C GLY A 369 -4.50 3.36 20.72
N LEU A 370 -4.12 2.77 19.59
CA LEU A 370 -4.34 3.37 18.27
C LEU A 370 -5.83 3.66 17.97
N ALA A 371 -6.76 2.85 18.51
CA ALA A 371 -8.20 3.12 18.39
C ALA A 371 -8.59 4.42 19.08
N GLY A 372 -8.06 4.66 20.28
CA GLY A 372 -8.24 5.89 21.00
C GLY A 372 -7.64 7.07 20.25
N VAL A 373 -6.41 6.94 19.75
CA VAL A 373 -5.76 7.97 18.95
C VAL A 373 -6.60 8.33 17.72
N LEU A 374 -7.14 7.34 17.02
CA LEU A 374 -7.99 7.56 15.83
C LEU A 374 -9.40 8.07 16.17
N GLY A 375 -9.79 8.06 17.46
CA GLY A 375 -11.08 8.52 17.92
C GLY A 375 -12.26 7.67 17.47
N PHE A 376 -12.06 6.36 17.24
CA PHE A 376 -13.13 5.43 16.91
C PHE A 376 -13.58 4.64 18.13
N ASP A 377 -14.88 4.48 18.29
CA ASP A 377 -15.50 3.49 19.15
C ASP A 377 -16.01 2.31 18.30
N PHE A 378 -15.86 1.10 18.83
CA PHE A 378 -16.34 -0.15 18.22
C PHE A 378 -17.43 -0.75 19.09
N PRO A 379 -18.70 -0.34 18.89
CA PRO A 379 -19.80 -0.77 19.73
C PRO A 379 -20.09 -2.25 19.60
N TRP A 380 -20.56 -2.87 20.67
CA TRP A 380 -21.10 -4.20 20.65
C TRP A 380 -22.58 -4.18 20.22
N THR A 381 -22.95 -5.18 19.41
CA THR A 381 -24.33 -5.47 19.08
C THR A 381 -24.63 -6.94 19.37
N THR A 382 -25.90 -7.31 19.42
CA THR A 382 -26.32 -8.71 19.43
C THR A 382 -26.39 -9.25 18.02
N GLY A 383 -26.20 -10.59 17.90
CA GLY A 383 -26.38 -11.31 16.65
C GLY A 383 -26.58 -12.81 16.90
N ARG A 384 -26.71 -13.57 15.82
CA ARG A 384 -26.68 -15.04 15.84
C ARG A 384 -25.38 -15.47 15.16
N LEU A 385 -24.71 -16.46 15.73
CA LEU A 385 -23.54 -17.12 15.15
C LEU A 385 -23.90 -18.56 14.81
N GLU A 386 -23.63 -18.98 13.56
CA GLU A 386 -23.55 -20.39 13.19
C GLU A 386 -22.08 -20.74 13.04
N PHE A 387 -21.62 -21.73 13.78
CA PHE A 387 -20.27 -22.26 13.74
C PHE A 387 -20.36 -23.73 13.27
N GLY A 388 -20.16 -23.94 11.97
CA GLY A 388 -20.47 -25.24 11.37
C GLY A 388 -21.94 -25.62 11.56
N ASP A 389 -22.18 -26.76 12.21
CA ASP A 389 -23.49 -27.31 12.55
C ASP A 389 -24.01 -26.85 13.94
N VAL A 390 -23.29 -26.00 14.65
CA VAL A 390 -23.70 -25.47 15.97
C VAL A 390 -24.12 -24.02 15.85
N ALA A 391 -25.20 -23.63 16.51
CA ALA A 391 -25.71 -22.27 16.49
C ALA A 391 -25.77 -21.66 17.92
N PHE A 392 -25.44 -20.38 18.01
CA PHE A 392 -25.50 -19.56 19.22
C PHE A 392 -26.36 -18.33 18.95
N THR A 393 -27.31 -18.07 19.84
CA THR A 393 -28.18 -16.88 19.78
C THR A 393 -27.72 -15.83 20.78
N ASN A 394 -28.08 -14.57 20.55
CA ASN A 394 -27.75 -13.44 21.43
C ASN A 394 -26.24 -13.31 21.72
N VAL A 395 -25.39 -13.68 20.76
CA VAL A 395 -23.96 -13.47 20.88
C VAL A 395 -23.63 -11.98 20.72
N ALA A 396 -22.64 -11.51 21.48
CA ALA A 396 -22.17 -10.16 21.31
C ALA A 396 -21.15 -10.11 20.15
N VAL A 397 -21.38 -9.23 19.19
CA VAL A 397 -20.48 -9.04 18.04
C VAL A 397 -20.05 -7.59 17.94
N ARG A 398 -18.80 -7.35 17.63
CA ARG A 398 -18.28 -6.02 17.28
C ARG A 398 -17.19 -6.09 16.23
N VAL A 399 -17.01 -4.99 15.52
CA VAL A 399 -15.80 -4.79 14.66
C VAL A 399 -14.55 -4.68 15.55
N LYS A 400 -13.41 -5.15 15.07
CA LYS A 400 -12.10 -5.05 15.75
C LYS A 400 -11.01 -4.58 14.78
N GLY A 401 -9.84 -4.28 15.34
CA GLY A 401 -8.65 -3.89 14.59
C GLY A 401 -8.69 -2.44 14.11
N ASN A 402 -7.62 -1.70 14.34
CA ASN A 402 -7.57 -0.27 14.04
C ASN A 402 -7.10 -0.02 12.60
N GLY A 403 -5.92 -0.53 12.25
CA GLY A 403 -5.38 -0.45 10.89
C GLY A 403 -6.22 -1.23 9.88
N THR A 404 -6.64 -2.44 10.25
CA THR A 404 -7.49 -3.29 9.40
C THR A 404 -8.90 -2.73 9.21
N TYR A 405 -9.44 -1.99 10.19
CA TYR A 405 -10.69 -1.25 10.00
C TYR A 405 -10.52 -0.15 8.94
N LEU A 406 -9.48 0.68 9.05
CA LEU A 406 -9.19 1.71 8.04
C LEU A 406 -8.96 1.11 6.65
N GLY A 407 -8.24 0.00 6.56
CA GLY A 407 -8.03 -0.73 5.29
C GLY A 407 -9.30 -1.34 4.71
N SER A 408 -10.34 -1.57 5.53
CA SER A 408 -11.62 -2.15 5.12
C SER A 408 -12.77 -1.16 4.99
N LEU A 409 -12.52 0.17 5.09
CA LEU A 409 -13.55 1.21 4.99
C LEU A 409 -14.41 1.12 3.72
N TYR A 410 -13.81 0.69 2.61
CA TYR A 410 -14.46 0.60 1.30
C TYR A 410 -15.01 -0.80 0.97
N GLY A 411 -15.06 -1.69 1.96
CA GLY A 411 -15.55 -3.06 1.78
C GLY A 411 -16.28 -3.58 3.01
N ASP A 412 -16.97 -4.72 2.85
CA ASP A 412 -17.72 -5.35 3.94
C ASP A 412 -16.88 -6.37 4.75
N LYS A 413 -15.65 -6.67 4.29
CA LYS A 413 -14.74 -7.63 4.95
C LYS A 413 -14.07 -7.02 6.16
N ARG A 414 -14.83 -6.81 7.25
CA ARG A 414 -14.37 -6.30 8.54
C ARG A 414 -13.72 -7.40 9.37
N ALA A 415 -12.82 -7.06 10.28
CA ALA A 415 -12.40 -7.99 11.32
C ALA A 415 -13.41 -7.96 12.47
N TYR A 416 -13.72 -9.14 13.05
CA TYR A 416 -14.77 -9.27 14.08
C TYR A 416 -14.22 -9.86 15.36
N LYS A 417 -14.83 -9.45 16.50
CA LYS A 417 -14.75 -10.11 17.79
C LYS A 417 -16.16 -10.56 18.17
N VAL A 418 -16.31 -11.85 18.48
CA VAL A 418 -17.56 -12.44 18.95
C VAL A 418 -17.34 -12.91 20.38
N ASP A 419 -18.23 -12.52 21.29
CA ASP A 419 -18.25 -12.96 22.68
C ASP A 419 -19.55 -13.70 22.91
N LEU A 420 -19.44 -15.02 23.10
CA LEU A 420 -20.58 -15.92 23.25
C LEU A 420 -21.29 -15.74 24.57
N ASN A 421 -20.56 -15.26 25.60
CA ASN A 421 -21.00 -15.22 26.98
C ASN A 421 -21.37 -13.82 27.50
N LYS A 422 -21.18 -12.78 26.68
CA LYS A 422 -21.38 -11.39 27.13
C LYS A 422 -22.85 -11.05 27.38
N PHE A 423 -23.72 -11.38 26.43
CA PHE A 423 -25.16 -11.10 26.50
C PHE A 423 -26.00 -12.33 26.88
N ALA A 424 -25.51 -13.53 26.60
CA ALA A 424 -26.14 -14.80 26.97
C ALA A 424 -25.14 -15.62 27.81
N LYS A 425 -25.38 -15.67 29.14
CA LYS A 425 -24.46 -16.32 30.06
C LYS A 425 -24.42 -17.83 29.89
N GLY A 426 -23.23 -18.42 30.10
CA GLY A 426 -23.00 -19.87 30.00
C GLY A 426 -22.66 -20.38 28.62
N GLN A 427 -22.80 -19.59 27.55
CA GLN A 427 -22.48 -20.04 26.19
C GLN A 427 -20.96 -20.13 25.97
N LYS A 428 -20.50 -21.28 25.53
CA LYS A 428 -19.09 -21.56 25.17
C LYS A 428 -19.03 -22.53 23.98
N PHE A 429 -17.96 -22.43 23.19
CA PHE A 429 -17.67 -23.37 22.12
C PHE A 429 -16.31 -24.03 22.39
N GLY A 430 -16.28 -25.35 22.61
CA GLY A 430 -15.06 -26.08 22.98
C GLY A 430 -14.32 -25.48 24.16
N GLY A 431 -15.06 -24.87 25.12
CA GLY A 431 -14.52 -24.16 26.26
C GLY A 431 -14.08 -22.71 26.00
N ALA A 432 -14.15 -22.21 24.76
CA ALA A 432 -13.92 -20.81 24.44
C ALA A 432 -15.21 -19.98 24.58
N ASP A 433 -15.12 -18.83 25.23
CA ASP A 433 -16.20 -17.85 25.30
C ASP A 433 -16.05 -16.69 24.30
N VAL A 434 -14.86 -16.47 23.78
CA VAL A 434 -14.56 -15.40 22.83
C VAL A 434 -13.85 -15.93 21.61
N LEU A 435 -14.31 -15.51 20.42
CA LEU A 435 -13.73 -15.82 19.12
C LEU A 435 -13.27 -14.51 18.44
N ALA A 436 -12.09 -14.52 17.83
CA ALA A 436 -11.56 -13.37 17.11
C ALA A 436 -11.25 -13.77 15.65
N PHE A 437 -11.78 -12.99 14.72
CA PHE A 437 -11.66 -13.18 13.27
C PHE A 437 -10.90 -12.02 12.65
N ASN A 438 -9.63 -12.25 12.24
CA ASN A 438 -8.79 -11.30 11.53
C ASN A 438 -9.06 -11.39 10.03
N ASN A 439 -9.31 -10.26 9.37
CA ASN A 439 -9.78 -10.24 7.98
C ASN A 439 -8.70 -10.45 6.91
N LEU A 440 -7.43 -10.62 7.27
CA LEU A 440 -6.31 -10.93 6.40
C LEU A 440 -6.06 -9.92 5.26
N ILE A 441 -6.58 -8.70 5.33
CA ILE A 441 -6.47 -7.72 4.24
C ILE A 441 -5.04 -7.22 4.03
N ASN A 442 -4.22 -7.20 5.08
CA ASN A 442 -2.83 -6.77 5.01
C ASN A 442 -1.87 -7.90 4.63
N ASP A 443 -2.23 -9.15 4.94
CA ASP A 443 -1.43 -10.33 4.63
C ASP A 443 -1.83 -10.94 3.29
N GLN A 444 -1.00 -10.76 2.27
CA GLN A 444 -1.26 -11.31 0.94
C GLN A 444 -1.07 -12.82 0.88
N SER A 445 -0.26 -13.39 1.78
CA SER A 445 -0.05 -14.83 1.90
C SER A 445 -1.19 -15.53 2.63
N CYS A 446 -1.95 -14.82 3.45
CA CYS A 446 -2.92 -15.34 4.40
C CYS A 446 -2.31 -16.30 5.46
N LEU A 447 -0.98 -16.38 5.57
CA LEU A 447 -0.26 -17.35 6.39
C LEU A 447 0.53 -16.72 7.53
N SER A 448 0.76 -15.40 7.50
CA SER A 448 1.70 -14.73 8.42
C SER A 448 1.32 -14.94 9.88
N ASP A 449 0.06 -14.68 10.27
CA ASP A 449 -0.45 -14.96 11.62
C ASP A 449 -0.24 -16.44 12.01
N ALA A 450 -0.70 -17.35 11.16
CA ALA A 450 -0.71 -18.78 11.45
C ALA A 450 0.70 -19.33 11.72
N LEU A 451 1.63 -19.02 10.80
CA LEU A 451 3.01 -19.49 10.88
C LEU A 451 3.81 -18.79 11.98
N ALA A 452 3.60 -17.49 12.20
CA ALA A 452 4.33 -16.75 13.22
C ALA A 452 3.90 -17.18 14.63
N TYR A 453 2.59 -17.31 14.90
CA TYR A 453 2.15 -17.84 16.19
C TYR A 453 2.60 -19.29 16.43
N GLU A 454 2.64 -20.12 15.40
CA GLU A 454 3.19 -21.49 15.49
C GLU A 454 4.70 -21.45 15.81
N PHE A 455 5.46 -20.57 15.14
CA PHE A 455 6.88 -20.39 15.38
C PHE A 455 7.17 -20.00 16.84
N PHE A 456 6.46 -19.01 17.39
CA PHE A 456 6.61 -18.62 18.78
C PHE A 456 6.28 -19.75 19.76
N ARG A 457 5.19 -20.50 19.53
CA ARG A 457 4.83 -21.64 20.39
C ARG A 457 5.90 -22.74 20.35
N ASN A 458 6.40 -23.08 19.16
CA ASN A 458 7.45 -24.09 19.00
C ASN A 458 8.77 -23.64 19.63
N ALA A 459 9.01 -22.34 19.69
CA ALA A 459 10.13 -21.75 20.43
C ALA A 459 9.93 -21.72 21.96
N GLY A 460 8.80 -22.20 22.47
CA GLY A 460 8.49 -22.18 23.91
C GLY A 460 7.99 -20.83 24.45
N VAL A 461 7.70 -19.87 23.55
CA VAL A 461 7.12 -18.57 23.91
C VAL A 461 5.59 -18.71 24.00
N PRO A 462 4.95 -18.24 25.08
CA PRO A 462 3.50 -18.25 25.17
C PRO A 462 2.89 -17.45 24.02
N ALA A 463 2.10 -18.10 23.17
CA ALA A 463 1.49 -17.46 22.01
C ALA A 463 0.12 -18.10 21.70
N SER A 464 -0.74 -17.32 21.01
CA SER A 464 -2.07 -17.73 20.60
C SER A 464 -2.05 -18.92 19.63
N ARG A 465 -3.07 -19.77 19.66
CA ARG A 465 -3.33 -20.75 18.63
C ARG A 465 -4.09 -20.12 17.47
N THR A 466 -4.04 -20.74 16.31
CA THR A 466 -4.71 -20.26 15.10
C THR A 466 -5.46 -21.35 14.37
N ALA A 467 -6.52 -20.96 13.69
CA ALA A 467 -7.24 -21.73 12.68
C ALA A 467 -7.71 -20.75 11.60
N TYR A 468 -8.44 -21.23 10.62
CA TYR A 468 -9.13 -20.39 9.64
C TYR A 468 -10.64 -20.50 9.75
N ALA A 469 -11.33 -19.49 9.24
CA ALA A 469 -12.76 -19.48 9.05
C ALA A 469 -13.10 -18.92 7.67
N TYR A 470 -14.07 -19.53 7.00
CA TYR A 470 -14.71 -18.93 5.83
C TYR A 470 -16.02 -18.27 6.29
N LEU A 471 -16.00 -16.94 6.33
CA LEU A 471 -17.07 -16.16 6.94
C LEU A 471 -18.11 -15.74 5.91
N SER A 472 -19.36 -15.82 6.30
CA SER A 472 -20.50 -15.21 5.61
C SER A 472 -21.34 -14.40 6.57
N THR A 473 -22.11 -13.44 6.06
CA THR A 473 -23.01 -12.62 6.88
C THR A 473 -24.38 -12.52 6.24
N GLY A 474 -25.41 -12.57 7.08
CA GLY A 474 -26.80 -12.27 6.74
C GLY A 474 -27.21 -10.97 7.42
N VAL A 475 -27.95 -10.12 6.73
CA VAL A 475 -28.57 -8.91 7.26
C VAL A 475 -29.98 -8.83 6.72
N GLU A 476 -30.96 -8.86 7.62
CA GLU A 476 -32.37 -8.84 7.27
C GLU A 476 -32.70 -7.72 6.29
N GLY A 477 -33.41 -8.06 5.21
CA GLY A 477 -33.77 -7.13 4.13
C GLY A 477 -32.61 -6.63 3.26
N ARG A 478 -31.38 -7.18 3.44
CA ARG A 478 -30.22 -6.78 2.64
C ARG A 478 -29.46 -7.95 2.03
N TRP A 479 -29.08 -8.93 2.81
CA TRP A 479 -28.35 -10.13 2.37
C TRP A 479 -28.83 -11.34 3.17
N GLU A 480 -29.04 -12.43 2.50
CA GLU A 480 -29.37 -13.68 3.16
C GLU A 480 -28.11 -14.37 3.70
N ARG A 481 -27.12 -14.61 2.83
CA ARG A 481 -25.85 -15.28 3.20
C ARG A 481 -24.70 -14.76 2.31
N LYS A 482 -24.29 -13.51 2.53
CA LYS A 482 -23.22 -12.87 1.76
C LYS A 482 -21.86 -13.41 2.18
N PRO A 483 -21.08 -14.04 1.27
CA PRO A 483 -19.72 -14.45 1.57
C PRO A 483 -18.80 -13.23 1.84
N LEU A 484 -18.01 -13.30 2.90
CA LEU A 484 -16.97 -12.32 3.23
C LEU A 484 -15.57 -12.88 2.96
N GLY A 485 -15.43 -14.21 2.83
CA GLY A 485 -14.19 -14.90 2.48
C GLY A 485 -13.41 -15.46 3.67
N LEU A 486 -12.12 -15.69 3.47
CA LEU A 486 -11.23 -16.33 4.44
C LEU A 486 -10.80 -15.37 5.53
N TYR A 487 -10.81 -15.84 6.77
CA TYR A 487 -10.36 -15.13 7.98
C TYR A 487 -9.36 -16.00 8.75
N ALA A 488 -8.37 -15.39 9.41
CA ALA A 488 -7.64 -16.07 10.45
C ALA A 488 -8.43 -15.99 11.78
N MET A 489 -8.63 -17.13 12.41
CA MET A 489 -9.10 -17.22 13.79
C MET A 489 -7.88 -17.23 14.71
N VAL A 490 -7.82 -16.30 15.64
CA VAL A 490 -6.73 -16.18 16.60
C VAL A 490 -7.27 -16.31 18.02
N GLU A 491 -6.67 -17.22 18.82
CA GLU A 491 -7.03 -17.43 20.23
C GLU A 491 -6.84 -16.13 21.00
N PRO A 492 -7.90 -15.57 21.66
CA PRO A 492 -7.78 -14.34 22.42
C PRO A 492 -6.90 -14.50 23.65
N VAL A 493 -6.10 -13.49 23.98
CA VAL A 493 -5.35 -13.43 25.25
C VAL A 493 -6.28 -12.86 26.32
N ASN A 494 -6.88 -13.75 27.08
CA ASN A 494 -7.84 -13.48 28.15
C ASN A 494 -7.56 -14.38 29.37
N THR A 495 -8.45 -14.42 30.33
CA THR A 495 -8.32 -15.23 31.55
C THR A 495 -8.29 -16.75 31.27
N ASP A 496 -8.96 -17.23 30.24
CA ASP A 496 -8.88 -18.64 29.84
C ASP A 496 -7.51 -18.99 29.22
N PHE A 497 -6.94 -18.06 28.43
CA PHE A 497 -5.56 -18.18 27.94
C PHE A 497 -4.57 -18.24 29.09
N THR A 498 -4.69 -17.32 30.10
CA THR A 498 -3.75 -17.29 31.24
C THR A 498 -3.86 -18.54 32.10
N LEU A 499 -5.08 -19.03 32.34
CA LEU A 499 -5.28 -20.30 33.06
C LEU A 499 -4.57 -21.47 32.36
N LYS A 500 -4.72 -21.58 31.04
CA LYS A 500 -4.15 -22.70 30.26
C LYS A 500 -2.62 -22.61 30.10
N ARG A 501 -2.06 -21.39 30.06
CA ARG A 501 -0.63 -21.17 29.85
C ARG A 501 0.17 -21.03 31.13
N PHE A 502 -0.41 -20.48 32.17
CA PHE A 502 0.26 -20.10 33.43
C PHE A 502 -0.37 -20.75 34.66
N GLY A 503 -1.41 -21.58 34.50
CA GLY A 503 -2.11 -22.24 35.60
C GLY A 503 -2.96 -21.30 36.47
N SER A 504 -3.09 -20.01 36.11
CA SER A 504 -3.79 -19.02 36.93
C SER A 504 -4.64 -18.07 36.10
N LYS A 505 -5.90 -17.90 36.50
CA LYS A 505 -6.79 -16.84 36.00
C LYS A 505 -6.41 -15.44 36.51
N GLN A 506 -5.63 -15.36 37.58
CA GLN A 506 -5.22 -14.11 38.22
C GLN A 506 -3.89 -13.57 37.67
N THR A 507 -3.34 -14.18 36.62
CA THR A 507 -2.17 -13.64 35.92
C THR A 507 -2.52 -12.30 35.27
N PRO A 508 -1.90 -11.19 35.74
CA PRO A 508 -2.15 -9.88 35.14
C PRO A 508 -1.53 -9.80 33.74
N VAL A 509 -2.33 -9.37 32.78
CA VAL A 509 -1.91 -9.16 31.38
C VAL A 509 -2.20 -7.71 31.02
N PHE A 510 -1.18 -7.02 30.52
CA PHE A 510 -1.26 -5.66 30.04
C PHE A 510 -1.02 -5.64 28.52
N LYS A 511 -1.70 -4.76 27.82
CA LYS A 511 -1.43 -4.47 26.40
C LYS A 511 -0.79 -3.10 26.27
N PRO A 512 0.54 -3.00 26.22
CA PRO A 512 1.22 -1.72 26.05
C PRO A 512 0.92 -1.10 24.68
N VAL A 513 0.87 0.23 24.64
CA VAL A 513 0.86 1.04 23.43
C VAL A 513 1.81 2.20 23.66
N THR A 514 3.09 1.97 23.43
CA THR A 514 4.14 2.97 23.65
C THR A 514 5.42 2.59 22.91
N GLY A 515 6.07 3.56 22.27
CA GLY A 515 7.39 3.37 21.69
C GLY A 515 8.50 3.22 22.73
N GLU A 516 8.25 3.67 23.98
CA GLU A 516 9.20 3.58 25.09
C GLU A 516 8.63 2.69 26.19
N LEU A 517 8.81 1.39 26.04
CA LEU A 517 8.34 0.40 27.02
C LEU A 517 9.10 0.58 28.36
N PHE A 518 8.35 0.60 29.47
CA PHE A 518 8.83 0.87 30.83
C PHE A 518 9.54 2.23 31.00
N LYS A 519 9.03 3.27 30.34
CA LYS A 519 9.38 4.65 30.68
C LYS A 519 8.75 5.03 32.03
N HIS A 520 9.52 5.69 32.88
CA HIS A 520 8.98 6.23 34.18
C HIS A 520 8.09 7.44 33.90
N LEU A 521 6.83 7.36 34.33
CA LEU A 521 5.80 8.38 34.10
C LEU A 521 5.30 9.00 35.38
N GLY A 522 6.00 8.75 36.51
CA GLY A 522 5.61 9.11 37.87
C GLY A 522 5.33 7.87 38.73
N ASP A 523 4.95 8.08 40.00
CA ASP A 523 4.87 7.03 40.97
C ASP A 523 3.46 6.45 41.16
N GLU A 524 2.48 7.00 40.45
CA GLU A 524 1.08 6.65 40.56
C GLU A 524 0.55 5.96 39.30
N TRP A 525 -0.27 4.92 39.47
CA TRP A 525 -0.83 4.12 38.40
C TRP A 525 -1.62 4.89 37.33
N PRO A 526 -2.41 5.95 37.63
CA PRO A 526 -3.15 6.70 36.64
C PRO A 526 -2.30 7.21 35.48
N ALA A 527 -1.00 7.50 35.70
CA ALA A 527 -0.08 7.90 34.63
C ALA A 527 0.21 6.77 33.61
N TYR A 528 0.11 5.53 34.06
CA TYR A 528 0.40 4.32 33.24
C TYR A 528 -0.85 3.71 32.62
N GLU A 529 -2.03 3.91 33.19
CA GLU A 529 -3.27 3.23 32.81
C GLU A 529 -3.63 3.38 31.32
N ALA A 530 -3.39 4.56 30.77
CA ALA A 530 -3.67 4.83 29.35
C ALA A 530 -2.71 4.12 28.39
N ILE A 531 -1.53 3.73 28.88
CA ILE A 531 -0.46 3.11 28.09
C ILE A 531 -0.46 1.59 28.26
N TYR A 532 -0.74 1.12 29.48
CA TYR A 532 -0.78 -0.30 29.84
C TYR A 532 -2.22 -0.77 30.02
N ASP A 533 -2.94 -0.93 28.90
CA ASP A 533 -4.35 -1.35 28.90
C ASP A 533 -4.51 -2.77 29.47
N LEU A 534 -5.16 -2.88 30.64
CA LEU A 534 -5.39 -4.16 31.33
C LEU A 534 -6.35 -5.08 30.55
N LYS A 535 -5.92 -6.31 30.32
CA LYS A 535 -6.73 -7.38 29.68
C LYS A 535 -7.28 -8.39 30.67
N THR A 536 -6.64 -8.52 31.82
CA THR A 536 -7.09 -9.28 32.98
C THR A 536 -7.00 -8.38 34.23
N GLN A 537 -7.51 -8.85 35.37
CA GLN A 537 -7.40 -8.06 36.59
C GLN A 537 -5.96 -7.99 37.12
N ALA A 538 -5.59 -6.87 37.74
CA ALA A 538 -4.31 -6.68 38.41
C ALA A 538 -4.51 -6.01 39.77
N THR A 539 -3.85 -6.53 40.81
CA THR A 539 -3.83 -5.93 42.15
C THR A 539 -2.98 -4.65 42.17
N ALA A 540 -3.12 -3.84 43.21
CA ALA A 540 -2.29 -2.65 43.40
C ALA A 540 -0.78 -3.00 43.45
N LYS A 541 -0.40 -4.13 44.09
CA LYS A 541 0.98 -4.62 44.14
C LYS A 541 1.51 -4.96 42.75
N GLN A 542 0.70 -5.59 41.90
CA GLN A 542 1.09 -5.96 40.54
C GLN A 542 1.22 -4.73 39.62
N ARG A 543 0.37 -3.72 39.80
CA ARG A 543 0.49 -2.43 39.10
C ARG A 543 1.75 -1.68 39.52
N ARG A 544 2.05 -1.69 40.83
CA ARG A 544 3.28 -1.09 41.38
C ARG A 544 4.54 -1.73 40.77
N ARG A 545 4.51 -3.04 40.45
CA ARG A 545 5.62 -3.74 39.83
C ARG A 545 6.00 -3.15 38.44
N VAL A 546 5.00 -2.67 37.66
CA VAL A 546 5.24 -1.95 36.40
C VAL A 546 5.99 -0.63 36.65
N ILE A 547 5.58 0.11 37.70
CA ILE A 547 6.19 1.40 38.05
C ILE A 547 7.63 1.19 38.54
N GLU A 548 7.88 0.19 39.38
CA GLU A 548 9.22 -0.16 39.89
C GLU A 548 10.16 -0.51 38.75
N PHE A 549 9.69 -1.32 37.76
CA PHE A 549 10.50 -1.64 36.60
C PHE A 549 10.74 -0.43 35.71
N ALA A 550 9.72 0.42 35.51
CA ALA A 550 9.87 1.67 34.79
C ALA A 550 10.90 2.62 35.44
N ARG A 551 10.93 2.69 36.77
CA ARG A 551 11.98 3.42 37.51
C ARG A 551 13.36 2.84 37.25
N LEU A 552 13.51 1.52 37.32
CA LEU A 552 14.79 0.86 37.04
C LEU A 552 15.28 1.13 35.62
N VAL A 553 14.39 1.01 34.63
CA VAL A 553 14.73 1.21 33.22
C VAL A 553 15.12 2.66 32.94
N THR A 554 14.43 3.64 33.55
CA THR A 554 14.58 5.05 33.19
C THR A 554 15.56 5.80 34.07
N LEU A 555 15.54 5.57 35.42
CA LEU A 555 16.21 6.43 36.40
C LEU A 555 17.48 5.81 36.97
N ALA A 556 17.55 4.47 37.07
CA ALA A 556 18.71 3.82 37.68
C ALA A 556 19.98 3.99 36.83
N GLY A 557 21.12 4.08 37.51
CA GLY A 557 22.42 4.01 36.86
C GLY A 557 22.67 2.64 36.23
N ASP A 558 23.64 2.52 35.31
CA ASP A 558 23.86 1.27 34.54
C ASP A 558 24.27 0.10 35.41
N ALA A 559 25.09 0.29 36.45
CA ALA A 559 25.46 -0.74 37.40
C ALA A 559 24.28 -1.28 38.22
N GLU A 560 23.38 -0.40 38.68
CA GLU A 560 22.16 -0.81 39.36
C GLU A 560 21.21 -1.54 38.42
N PHE A 561 21.02 -1.03 37.20
CA PHE A 561 20.19 -1.67 36.19
C PHE A 561 20.67 -3.09 35.90
N ALA A 562 21.97 -3.27 35.64
CA ALA A 562 22.56 -4.58 35.34
C ALA A 562 22.34 -5.57 36.49
N ARG A 563 22.59 -5.14 37.74
CA ARG A 563 22.44 -5.98 38.92
C ARG A 563 20.97 -6.39 39.16
N ARG A 564 20.02 -5.48 38.91
CA ARG A 564 18.61 -5.68 39.29
C ARG A 564 17.71 -6.14 38.13
N LEU A 565 18.18 -6.11 36.91
CA LEU A 565 17.40 -6.49 35.73
C LEU A 565 16.74 -7.88 35.87
N GLY A 566 17.49 -8.85 36.41
CA GLY A 566 17.00 -10.21 36.67
C GLY A 566 15.91 -10.33 37.74
N GLU A 567 15.69 -9.28 38.58
CA GLU A 567 14.55 -9.24 39.48
C GLU A 567 13.22 -9.05 38.73
N PHE A 568 13.25 -8.40 37.56
CA PHE A 568 12.07 -8.01 36.77
C PHE A 568 11.88 -8.83 35.53
N LEU A 569 12.95 -9.31 34.90
CA LEU A 569 12.92 -10.13 33.69
C LEU A 569 13.55 -11.49 33.91
N ASP A 570 12.93 -12.54 33.38
CA ASP A 570 13.61 -13.78 33.10
C ASP A 570 14.41 -13.57 31.80
N LEU A 571 15.73 -13.45 31.93
CA LEU A 571 16.60 -13.06 30.82
C LEU A 571 16.59 -14.09 29.68
N GLU A 572 16.49 -15.36 30.00
CA GLU A 572 16.40 -16.45 29.01
C GLU A 572 15.09 -16.36 28.19
N LYS A 573 13.96 -16.25 28.90
CA LYS A 573 12.64 -16.12 28.25
C LYS A 573 12.54 -14.84 27.42
N PHE A 574 13.10 -13.73 27.93
CA PHE A 574 13.09 -12.47 27.20
C PHE A 574 13.99 -12.51 25.97
N ALA A 575 15.19 -13.08 26.10
CA ALA A 575 16.10 -13.28 24.96
C ALA A 575 15.48 -14.18 23.89
N ARG A 576 14.77 -15.25 24.30
CA ARG A 576 14.04 -16.15 23.40
C ARG A 576 12.93 -15.41 22.64
N TYR A 577 12.11 -14.62 23.35
CA TYR A 577 11.08 -13.79 22.73
C TYR A 577 11.66 -12.78 21.76
N LEU A 578 12.72 -12.05 22.17
CA LEU A 578 13.41 -11.08 21.32
C LEU A 578 14.01 -11.74 20.06
N ALA A 579 14.63 -12.88 20.23
CA ALA A 579 15.20 -13.65 19.11
C ALA A 579 14.12 -14.08 18.09
N CYS A 580 12.94 -14.48 18.55
CA CYS A 580 11.80 -14.78 17.67
C CYS A 580 11.35 -13.54 16.89
N GLU A 581 11.12 -12.40 17.55
CA GLU A 581 10.74 -11.14 16.92
C GLU A 581 11.76 -10.71 15.84
N VAL A 582 13.04 -10.86 16.17
CA VAL A 582 14.15 -10.48 15.28
C VAL A 582 14.25 -11.42 14.09
N LEU A 583 14.17 -12.74 14.29
CA LEU A 583 14.18 -13.70 13.17
C LEU A 583 13.02 -13.45 12.20
N LEU A 584 11.84 -13.15 12.71
CA LEU A 584 10.67 -12.82 11.91
C LEU A 584 10.72 -11.41 11.31
N SER A 585 11.72 -10.58 11.65
CA SER A 585 11.76 -9.16 11.29
C SER A 585 10.40 -8.49 11.53
N ASN A 586 9.81 -8.74 12.70
CA ASN A 586 8.50 -8.25 13.05
C ASN A 586 8.57 -6.80 13.54
N TYR A 587 8.58 -5.86 12.63
CA TYR A 587 8.67 -4.43 12.95
C TYR A 587 7.30 -3.76 13.21
N ASP A 588 6.18 -4.46 13.03
CA ASP A 588 4.88 -3.99 13.53
C ASP A 588 4.64 -4.42 14.99
N SER A 589 5.68 -4.40 15.79
CA SER A 589 5.73 -4.86 17.17
C SER A 589 6.38 -3.82 18.10
N PHE A 590 6.79 -4.25 19.28
CA PHE A 590 7.52 -3.41 20.22
C PHE A 590 8.89 -2.96 19.69
N LEU A 591 9.45 -3.62 18.68
CA LEU A 591 10.70 -3.21 18.06
C LEU A 591 10.63 -1.87 17.30
N SER A 592 9.42 -1.40 16.93
CA SER A 592 9.23 -0.17 16.16
C SER A 592 8.04 0.64 16.62
N ASN A 593 6.83 0.08 16.56
CA ASN A 593 5.59 0.81 16.80
C ASN A 593 5.13 0.81 18.25
N GLY A 594 5.77 0.02 19.11
CA GLY A 594 5.40 -0.10 20.52
C GLY A 594 3.99 -0.64 20.77
N GLN A 595 3.52 -1.53 19.88
CA GLN A 595 2.21 -2.18 19.94
C GLN A 595 2.32 -3.65 19.51
N ASN A 596 1.20 -4.34 19.40
CA ASN A 596 1.09 -5.72 18.91
C ASN A 596 1.83 -6.75 19.77
N PHE A 597 1.83 -6.55 21.07
CA PHE A 597 2.27 -7.50 22.06
C PHE A 597 1.53 -7.30 23.39
N TYR A 598 1.65 -8.28 24.28
CA TYR A 598 1.26 -8.15 25.67
C TYR A 598 2.45 -8.42 26.57
N ILE A 599 2.42 -7.81 27.77
CA ILE A 599 3.28 -8.23 28.88
C ILE A 599 2.41 -8.86 29.96
N TYR A 600 2.95 -9.84 30.66
CA TYR A 600 2.29 -10.46 31.80
C TYR A 600 3.27 -10.53 32.97
N LEU A 601 2.74 -10.63 34.19
CA LEU A 601 3.52 -11.01 35.37
C LEU A 601 3.33 -12.49 35.62
N ASP A 602 4.43 -13.24 35.54
CA ASP A 602 4.44 -14.67 35.79
C ASP A 602 4.02 -14.94 37.26
N PRO A 603 3.00 -15.76 37.51
CA PRO A 603 2.47 -15.96 38.86
C PRO A 603 3.44 -16.66 39.80
N GLY A 604 4.40 -17.43 39.32
CA GLY A 604 5.39 -18.12 40.14
C GLY A 604 6.61 -17.27 40.47
N SER A 605 7.15 -16.53 39.48
CA SER A 605 8.38 -15.76 39.64
C SER A 605 8.17 -14.27 39.87
N ASN A 606 6.98 -13.73 39.66
CA ASN A 606 6.67 -12.30 39.68
C ASN A 606 7.59 -11.47 38.74
N LYS A 607 8.03 -12.07 37.63
CA LYS A 607 8.81 -11.43 36.59
C LYS A 607 7.96 -11.17 35.34
N PHE A 608 8.30 -10.14 34.56
CA PHE A 608 7.61 -9.83 33.33
C PHE A 608 7.98 -10.85 32.22
N GLY A 609 6.95 -11.33 31.55
CA GLY A 609 7.06 -12.10 30.31
C GLY A 609 6.30 -11.42 29.18
N PHE A 610 6.48 -11.90 27.95
CA PHE A 610 5.96 -11.32 26.75
C PHE A 610 5.11 -12.32 25.95
N ILE A 611 4.04 -11.83 25.30
CA ILE A 611 3.16 -12.60 24.41
C ILE A 611 3.03 -11.83 23.11
N PRO A 612 3.37 -12.40 21.95
CA PRO A 612 3.20 -11.75 20.66
C PRO A 612 1.73 -11.61 20.31
N TRP A 613 1.39 -10.57 19.52
CA TRP A 613 0.03 -10.31 19.07
C TRP A 613 0.02 -9.63 17.69
N ASP A 614 -1.03 -9.91 16.88
CA ASP A 614 -1.28 -9.28 15.56
C ASP A 614 -0.09 -9.41 14.61
N LEU A 615 0.22 -10.67 14.25
CA LEU A 615 1.42 -11.05 13.50
C LEU A 615 1.22 -11.07 11.97
N ASP A 616 0.16 -10.43 11.46
CA ASP A 616 -0.18 -10.38 10.03
C ASP A 616 0.88 -9.68 9.17
N LEU A 617 1.78 -8.92 9.78
CA LEU A 617 2.92 -8.23 9.15
C LEU A 617 4.29 -8.74 9.63
N ALA A 618 4.34 -9.87 10.31
CA ALA A 618 5.58 -10.60 10.59
C ALA A 618 6.26 -11.10 9.29
N TRP A 619 7.35 -11.84 9.41
CA TRP A 619 8.14 -12.37 8.29
C TRP A 619 8.70 -11.29 7.38
N GLY A 620 9.06 -10.12 7.95
CA GLY A 620 9.50 -8.96 7.18
C GLY A 620 8.39 -8.30 6.36
N GLY A 621 7.11 -8.57 6.65
CA GLY A 621 5.94 -8.04 5.93
C GLY A 621 5.62 -6.58 6.22
N PHE A 622 6.22 -5.94 7.24
CA PHE A 622 5.91 -4.56 7.64
C PHE A 622 6.41 -3.54 6.61
N PHE A 623 5.58 -3.24 5.64
CA PHE A 623 5.90 -2.42 4.46
C PHE A 623 6.06 -0.91 4.75
N LEU A 624 5.75 -0.45 5.95
CA LEU A 624 5.90 0.97 6.34
C LEU A 624 7.35 1.32 6.75
N LEU A 625 8.21 0.32 6.93
CA LEU A 625 9.59 0.49 7.36
C LEU A 625 10.56 -0.17 6.38
N GLY A 626 11.43 0.62 5.75
CA GLY A 626 12.43 0.14 4.82
C GLY A 626 11.88 -0.62 3.60
N THR A 627 12.77 -1.20 2.81
CA THR A 627 12.45 -2.10 1.71
C THR A 627 12.40 -3.56 2.19
N ALA A 628 11.85 -4.48 1.40
CA ALA A 628 11.86 -5.91 1.72
C ALA A 628 13.29 -6.42 1.94
N ARG A 629 14.25 -6.01 1.11
CA ARG A 629 15.66 -6.40 1.23
C ARG A 629 16.34 -5.85 2.48
N GLU A 630 16.00 -4.63 2.90
CA GLU A 630 16.52 -4.07 4.15
C GLU A 630 15.99 -4.85 5.35
N ARG A 631 14.71 -5.25 5.35
CA ARG A 631 14.12 -6.07 6.41
C ARG A 631 14.69 -7.51 6.44
N GLU A 632 15.00 -8.11 5.29
CA GLU A 632 15.73 -9.38 5.20
C GLU A 632 17.10 -9.30 5.91
N ARG A 633 17.75 -8.14 5.84
CA ARG A 633 19.12 -7.89 6.32
C ARG A 633 19.18 -7.06 7.61
N ALA A 634 18.05 -6.85 8.26
CA ALA A 634 17.97 -6.03 9.47
C ALA A 634 18.91 -6.55 10.57
N SER A 635 19.53 -5.60 11.29
CA SER A 635 20.52 -5.91 12.33
C SER A 635 19.91 -6.74 13.46
N ILE A 636 20.60 -7.80 13.86
CA ILE A 636 20.25 -8.57 15.06
C ILE A 636 20.76 -7.92 16.33
N TRP A 637 21.80 -7.08 16.22
CA TRP A 637 22.44 -6.42 17.35
C TRP A 637 21.82 -5.05 17.70
N HIS A 638 21.15 -4.44 16.73
CA HIS A 638 20.34 -3.23 16.91
C HIS A 638 18.95 -3.43 16.24
N PRO A 639 18.10 -4.31 16.80
CA PRO A 639 16.86 -4.70 16.13
C PRO A 639 15.69 -3.73 16.31
N TRP A 640 15.85 -2.61 17.01
CA TRP A 640 14.80 -1.62 17.24
C TRP A 640 14.93 -0.40 16.33
N VAL A 641 13.87 0.41 16.31
CA VAL A 641 13.78 1.61 15.49
C VAL A 641 13.53 2.83 16.40
N GLY A 642 14.39 3.85 16.27
CA GLY A 642 14.33 5.05 17.11
C GLY A 642 14.91 4.79 18.51
N GLU A 643 14.48 5.57 19.48
CA GLU A 643 14.89 5.41 20.89
C GLU A 643 14.10 4.29 21.57
N HIS A 644 14.79 3.36 22.20
CA HIS A 644 14.18 2.26 22.96
C HIS A 644 15.00 1.92 24.20
N ARG A 645 14.87 2.73 25.23
CA ARG A 645 15.70 2.71 26.44
C ARG A 645 15.89 1.31 27.05
N LEU A 646 14.81 0.51 27.13
CA LEU A 646 14.91 -0.86 27.65
C LEU A 646 15.84 -1.72 26.79
N LEU A 647 15.64 -1.76 25.46
CA LEU A 647 16.44 -2.59 24.57
C LEU A 647 17.90 -2.11 24.51
N GLU A 648 18.13 -0.81 24.47
CA GLU A 648 19.47 -0.22 24.48
C GLU A 648 20.25 -0.70 25.70
N ARG A 649 19.64 -0.57 26.89
CA ARG A 649 20.30 -0.96 28.14
C ARG A 649 20.46 -2.46 28.31
N VAL A 650 19.48 -3.26 27.91
CA VAL A 650 19.54 -4.72 27.97
C VAL A 650 20.59 -5.24 26.98
N MET A 651 20.62 -4.73 25.74
CA MET A 651 21.61 -5.13 24.74
C MET A 651 23.04 -4.62 25.03
N ALA A 652 23.18 -3.61 25.90
CA ALA A 652 24.48 -3.19 26.39
C ALA A 652 25.11 -4.20 27.40
N GLN A 653 24.29 -5.08 28.00
CA GLN A 653 24.78 -6.09 28.95
C GLN A 653 25.43 -7.27 28.21
N GLU A 654 26.70 -7.52 28.44
CA GLU A 654 27.43 -8.61 27.76
C GLU A 654 26.81 -9.98 28.05
N GLU A 655 26.44 -10.25 29.30
CA GLU A 655 25.81 -11.52 29.68
C GLU A 655 24.46 -11.72 28.97
N PHE A 656 23.64 -10.68 28.83
CA PHE A 656 22.41 -10.81 28.06
C PHE A 656 22.68 -11.06 26.58
N ARG A 657 23.68 -10.39 25.99
CA ARG A 657 24.07 -10.63 24.61
C ARG A 657 24.53 -12.06 24.36
N LYS A 658 25.25 -12.68 25.31
CA LYS A 658 25.64 -14.11 25.25
C LYS A 658 24.40 -15.01 25.24
N ILE A 659 23.47 -14.79 26.16
CA ILE A 659 22.20 -15.53 26.21
C ILE A 659 21.43 -15.34 24.90
N TYR A 660 21.25 -14.11 24.46
CA TYR A 660 20.51 -13.77 23.23
C TYR A 660 21.13 -14.40 21.98
N ARG A 661 22.48 -14.39 21.87
CA ARG A 661 23.21 -15.07 20.81
C ARG A 661 22.90 -16.57 20.79
N ALA A 662 22.98 -17.22 21.93
CA ALA A 662 22.66 -18.64 22.06
C ALA A 662 21.23 -18.97 21.66
N GLN A 663 20.26 -18.08 22.00
CA GLN A 663 18.88 -18.25 21.56
C GLN A 663 18.71 -18.12 20.03
N LEU A 664 19.40 -17.19 19.38
CA LEU A 664 19.40 -17.07 17.92
C LEU A 664 20.00 -18.31 17.24
N GLU A 665 21.14 -18.80 17.73
CA GLU A 665 21.81 -19.99 17.21
C GLU A 665 20.92 -21.24 17.35
N ASP A 666 20.29 -21.44 18.49
CA ASP A 666 19.35 -22.54 18.75
C ASP A 666 18.13 -22.47 17.81
N LEU A 667 17.52 -21.29 17.69
CA LEU A 667 16.36 -21.10 16.82
C LEU A 667 16.69 -21.31 15.34
N LEU A 668 17.87 -20.85 14.87
CA LEU A 668 18.34 -21.10 13.49
C LEU A 668 18.60 -22.58 13.21
N ALA A 669 19.08 -23.31 14.21
CA ALA A 669 19.38 -24.75 14.07
C ALA A 669 18.11 -25.60 14.09
N ARG A 670 17.12 -25.23 14.91
CA ARG A 670 15.96 -26.11 15.20
C ARG A 670 14.63 -25.63 14.62
N GLN A 671 14.39 -24.33 14.56
CA GLN A 671 13.07 -23.77 14.24
C GLN A 671 13.07 -22.95 12.95
N PHE A 672 14.02 -22.02 12.77
CA PHE A 672 14.10 -21.17 11.59
C PHE A 672 14.90 -21.85 10.47
N VAL A 673 14.48 -23.05 10.12
CA VAL A 673 15.12 -23.89 9.08
C VAL A 673 14.37 -23.71 7.76
N PRO A 674 14.97 -23.07 6.72
CA PRO A 674 14.26 -22.70 5.50
C PRO A 674 13.50 -23.86 4.84
N GLY A 675 14.10 -25.04 4.72
CA GLY A 675 13.45 -26.20 4.12
C GLY A 675 12.19 -26.66 4.88
N ARG A 676 12.25 -26.72 6.22
CA ARG A 676 11.11 -27.10 7.06
C ARG A 676 9.99 -26.05 7.01
N LEU A 677 10.36 -24.76 7.08
CA LEU A 677 9.40 -23.68 7.01
C LEU A 677 8.75 -23.61 5.62
N SER A 678 9.49 -23.87 4.54
CA SER A 678 8.96 -23.94 3.18
C SER A 678 7.94 -25.08 3.03
N GLN A 679 8.23 -26.26 3.56
CA GLN A 679 7.29 -27.39 3.58
C GLN A 679 6.03 -27.03 4.38
N ARG A 680 6.17 -26.35 5.53
CA ARG A 680 5.03 -25.92 6.35
C ARG A 680 4.18 -24.87 5.64
N ILE A 681 4.82 -23.93 4.93
CA ILE A 681 4.13 -22.96 4.05
C ILE A 681 3.29 -23.71 3.02
N ASP A 682 3.87 -24.68 2.32
CA ASP A 682 3.15 -25.44 1.28
C ASP A 682 1.97 -26.23 1.86
N GLN A 683 2.13 -26.84 3.02
CA GLN A 683 1.09 -27.56 3.72
C GLN A 683 -0.12 -26.65 4.08
N VAL A 684 0.17 -25.51 4.73
CA VAL A 684 -0.92 -24.58 5.14
C VAL A 684 -1.51 -23.89 3.91
N ALA A 685 -0.69 -23.49 2.94
CA ALA A 685 -1.14 -22.91 1.68
C ALA A 685 -2.06 -23.89 0.91
N GLY A 686 -1.69 -25.16 0.86
CA GLY A 686 -2.52 -26.22 0.25
C GLY A 686 -3.90 -26.32 0.89
N ALA A 687 -3.96 -26.25 2.22
CA ALA A 687 -5.22 -26.35 2.96
C ALA A 687 -6.17 -25.16 2.67
N ILE A 688 -5.66 -23.94 2.52
CA ILE A 688 -6.49 -22.73 2.37
C ILE A 688 -6.65 -22.24 0.93
N ARG A 689 -5.88 -22.77 -0.03
CA ARG A 689 -5.86 -22.31 -1.44
C ARG A 689 -7.24 -22.20 -2.06
N GLY A 690 -8.09 -23.22 -1.88
CA GLY A 690 -9.44 -23.22 -2.39
C GLY A 690 -10.30 -22.10 -1.79
N ALA A 691 -10.16 -21.82 -0.49
CA ALA A 691 -10.87 -20.74 0.18
C ALA A 691 -10.42 -19.36 -0.31
N VAL A 692 -9.13 -19.19 -0.57
CA VAL A 692 -8.58 -17.95 -1.16
C VAL A 692 -9.07 -17.77 -2.60
N ALA A 693 -9.13 -18.86 -3.39
CA ALA A 693 -9.67 -18.85 -4.76
C ALA A 693 -11.14 -18.44 -4.80
N ALA A 694 -11.93 -18.88 -3.81
CA ALA A 694 -13.33 -18.51 -3.70
C ALA A 694 -13.55 -17.01 -3.42
N GLU A 695 -12.57 -16.28 -2.88
CA GLU A 695 -12.68 -14.82 -2.70
C GLU A 695 -12.62 -14.06 -4.03
N SER A 696 -11.57 -14.27 -4.81
CA SER A 696 -11.41 -13.71 -6.16
C SER A 696 -10.11 -14.20 -6.81
N ASP A 697 -10.06 -14.17 -8.15
CA ASP A 697 -8.85 -14.46 -8.92
C ASP A 697 -7.70 -13.50 -8.59
N PHE A 698 -8.02 -12.23 -8.30
CA PHE A 698 -7.01 -11.25 -7.87
C PHE A 698 -6.37 -11.63 -6.53
N ARG A 699 -7.18 -12.06 -5.55
CA ARG A 699 -6.69 -12.50 -4.24
C ARG A 699 -5.83 -13.75 -4.38
N LEU A 700 -6.30 -14.73 -5.15
CA LEU A 700 -5.55 -15.94 -5.46
C LEU A 700 -4.20 -15.62 -6.13
N GLY A 701 -4.17 -14.74 -7.12
CA GLY A 701 -2.93 -14.35 -7.78
C GLY A 701 -1.90 -13.73 -6.84
N LYS A 702 -2.34 -12.90 -5.87
CA LYS A 702 -1.47 -12.35 -4.82
C LYS A 702 -0.97 -13.41 -3.86
N PHE A 703 -1.86 -14.29 -3.44
CA PHE A 703 -1.54 -15.42 -2.58
C PHE A 703 -0.49 -16.35 -3.22
N GLU A 704 -0.69 -16.76 -4.47
CA GLU A 704 0.26 -17.62 -5.18
C GLU A 704 1.65 -16.96 -5.31
N CYS A 705 1.70 -15.65 -5.57
CA CYS A 705 2.97 -14.93 -5.58
C CYS A 705 3.64 -14.91 -4.20
N ALA A 706 2.87 -14.82 -3.12
CA ALA A 706 3.41 -14.75 -1.77
C ALA A 706 3.96 -16.09 -1.26
N VAL A 707 3.36 -17.22 -1.68
CA VAL A 707 3.70 -18.55 -1.15
C VAL A 707 4.63 -19.36 -2.05
N SER A 708 4.65 -19.12 -3.37
CA SER A 708 5.41 -19.97 -4.31
C SER A 708 6.93 -19.80 -4.22
N GLY A 709 7.42 -18.63 -3.84
CA GLY A 709 8.85 -18.32 -3.81
C GLY A 709 9.54 -18.23 -5.19
N THR A 710 8.83 -18.56 -6.28
CA THR A 710 9.41 -18.74 -7.63
C THR A 710 9.13 -17.61 -8.61
N ARG A 711 8.19 -16.71 -8.31
CA ARG A 711 7.87 -15.59 -9.19
C ARG A 711 8.80 -14.42 -8.93
N PRO A 712 9.40 -13.83 -10.00
CA PRO A 712 10.24 -12.66 -9.84
C PRO A 712 9.45 -11.54 -9.13
N GLU A 713 10.12 -10.83 -8.23
CA GLU A 713 9.59 -9.56 -7.74
C GLU A 713 9.18 -8.73 -8.94
N LEU A 714 7.92 -8.37 -9.03
CA LEU A 714 7.51 -7.29 -9.91
C LEU A 714 8.34 -6.08 -9.45
N SER A 715 9.31 -5.74 -10.30
CA SER A 715 10.34 -4.76 -10.00
C SER A 715 9.76 -3.56 -9.25
N THR A 716 10.35 -3.30 -8.15
CA THR A 716 10.17 -2.27 -7.17
C THR A 716 10.10 -0.86 -7.75
N GLY A 717 8.97 -0.49 -8.31
CA GLY A 717 8.61 0.92 -8.37
C GLY A 717 7.79 1.18 -7.13
N GLU A 718 8.38 1.68 -6.09
CA GLU A 718 7.87 2.52 -4.99
C GLU A 718 6.35 2.50 -4.62
N VAL A 719 5.57 1.47 -4.94
CA VAL A 719 4.20 1.32 -4.44
C VAL A 719 4.26 0.57 -3.12
N THR A 720 4.47 1.30 -2.06
CA THR A 720 4.55 0.74 -0.70
C THR A 720 3.20 0.49 -0.05
N HIS A 721 2.10 1.01 -0.61
CA HIS A 721 0.79 1.02 0.04
C HIS A 721 -0.33 0.56 -0.91
N GLY A 722 -1.39 0.00 -0.33
CA GLY A 722 -2.62 -0.36 -1.02
C GLY A 722 -2.62 -1.75 -1.66
N PRO A 723 -3.76 -2.14 -2.29
CA PRO A 723 -3.97 -3.49 -2.83
C PRO A 723 -3.02 -3.85 -3.98
N ASN A 724 -2.41 -2.85 -4.62
CA ASN A 724 -1.49 -3.04 -5.75
C ASN A 724 -0.01 -3.19 -5.33
N ARG A 725 0.30 -3.18 -4.03
CA ARG A 725 1.68 -3.43 -3.58
C ARG A 725 2.17 -4.79 -4.06
N PRO A 726 3.48 -4.97 -4.35
CA PRO A 726 4.06 -6.28 -4.67
C PRO A 726 3.75 -7.29 -3.58
N ALA A 727 3.54 -8.55 -3.96
CA ALA A 727 3.36 -9.61 -2.99
C ALA A 727 4.68 -9.87 -2.26
N HIS A 728 4.63 -9.86 -0.93
CA HIS A 728 5.75 -10.23 -0.10
C HIS A 728 5.92 -11.76 -0.13
N GLN A 729 7.11 -12.24 -0.51
CA GLN A 729 7.38 -13.67 -0.72
C GLN A 729 7.97 -14.30 0.54
N LEU A 730 7.20 -15.14 1.22
CA LEU A 730 7.59 -15.73 2.51
C LEU A 730 8.85 -16.62 2.42
N LYS A 731 8.88 -17.57 1.47
CA LYS A 731 10.02 -18.50 1.32
C LYS A 731 11.33 -17.76 1.06
N ARG A 732 11.28 -16.78 0.14
CA ARG A 732 12.44 -15.94 -0.16
C ARG A 732 12.93 -15.15 1.06
N PHE A 733 11.99 -14.57 1.82
CA PHE A 733 12.33 -13.86 3.06
C PHE A 733 13.05 -14.80 4.03
N ILE A 734 12.50 -15.99 4.26
CA ILE A 734 13.05 -16.97 5.21
C ILE A 734 14.48 -17.37 4.81
N GLU A 735 14.72 -17.68 3.55
CA GLU A 735 16.04 -18.02 3.01
C GLU A 735 17.04 -16.88 3.19
N ALA A 736 16.67 -15.67 2.73
CA ALA A 736 17.52 -14.49 2.82
C ALA A 736 17.81 -14.09 4.27
N ARG A 737 16.79 -14.18 5.15
CA ARG A 737 16.92 -13.85 6.58
C ARG A 737 17.83 -14.84 7.30
N ALA A 738 17.67 -16.14 7.07
CA ALA A 738 18.53 -17.17 7.67
C ALA A 738 20.01 -16.95 7.33
N VAL A 739 20.29 -16.66 6.04
CA VAL A 739 21.66 -16.33 5.59
C VAL A 739 22.19 -15.07 6.27
N SER A 740 21.39 -14.01 6.28
CA SER A 740 21.80 -12.73 6.87
C SER A 740 22.08 -12.84 8.37
N VAL A 741 21.21 -13.51 9.12
CA VAL A 741 21.41 -13.67 10.58
C VAL A 741 22.66 -14.51 10.87
N ARG A 742 22.90 -15.57 10.10
CA ARG A 742 24.13 -16.38 10.24
C ARG A 742 25.38 -15.56 9.97
N GLN A 743 25.40 -14.74 8.90
CA GLN A 743 26.52 -13.85 8.60
C GLN A 743 26.79 -12.85 9.73
N GLN A 744 25.73 -12.36 10.39
CA GLN A 744 25.86 -11.43 11.52
C GLN A 744 26.37 -12.14 12.78
N LEU A 745 25.94 -13.37 13.04
CA LEU A 745 26.47 -14.20 14.14
C LEU A 745 27.94 -14.56 13.93
N ASP A 746 28.34 -14.81 12.67
CA ASP A 746 29.74 -15.08 12.30
C ASP A 746 30.62 -13.82 12.28
N GLY A 747 30.10 -12.64 12.52
CA GLY A 747 30.81 -11.36 12.42
C GLY A 747 31.13 -10.91 10.98
N LYS A 748 30.54 -11.57 9.98
CA LYS A 748 30.75 -11.24 8.55
C LYS A 748 29.88 -10.08 8.05
N SER A 749 28.92 -9.62 8.84
CA SER A 749 28.02 -8.52 8.55
C SER A 749 27.49 -7.91 9.85
N GLU A 750 27.29 -6.61 9.87
CA GLU A 750 26.64 -5.89 11.00
C GLU A 750 25.11 -5.87 10.87
N GLY A 751 24.59 -6.22 9.69
CA GLY A 751 23.18 -6.03 9.35
C GLY A 751 22.83 -4.56 9.05
N ILE A 752 21.57 -4.32 8.79
CA ILE A 752 21.05 -2.97 8.46
C ILE A 752 20.22 -2.46 9.63
N ILE A 753 20.61 -1.32 10.20
CA ILE A 753 19.79 -0.61 11.17
C ILE A 753 18.66 0.08 10.40
N LEU A 754 17.42 -0.24 10.73
CA LEU A 754 16.26 0.32 10.06
C LEU A 754 15.86 1.64 10.72
N GLU A 755 15.64 2.65 9.91
CA GLU A 755 15.24 3.98 10.37
C GLU A 755 13.90 4.39 9.76
N ARG A 756 13.11 5.16 10.50
CA ARG A 756 11.94 5.84 9.94
C ARG A 756 12.43 6.96 9.03
N LYS A 757 12.22 6.81 7.71
CA LYS A 757 12.52 7.93 6.78
C LYS A 757 11.71 9.14 7.20
N ARG A 758 12.40 10.22 7.62
CA ARG A 758 11.76 11.53 7.78
C ARG A 758 11.11 11.88 6.44
N ARG A 759 9.81 12.05 6.41
CA ARG A 759 9.13 12.63 5.26
C ARG A 759 9.48 14.11 5.23
N ASN A 760 10.46 14.47 4.38
CA ASN A 760 10.71 15.88 4.03
C ASN A 760 9.54 16.40 3.19
#